data_f652fc317482e924f38ad26749f57e34
#
_entry.id   f652fc317482e924f38ad26749f57e34
#
_cell.length_a   1.000
_cell.length_b   1.000
_cell.length_c   1.000
_cell.angle_alpha   90.00
_cell.angle_beta   90.00
_cell.angle_gamma   90.00
#
_symmetry.space_group_name_H-M   'P 1'
#
loop_
_entity.id
_entity.type
_entity.pdbx_description
1 polymer ?
#
loop_
_entity_poly.entity_id
_entity_poly.type
_entity_poly.pdbx_seq_one_letter_code
_entity_poly.pdbx_strand_id
1 'polypeptide(L)'
;MSEMEYIIGFDLGEEFSRISCFNREKMQPGALAGSEEEGIPTALCLLLDGSWLAGRDALSAAGEGRGTLYRRFMQEKADRPLQELLYCFLKQTLQPLTGGRQISALTLTVARAGRELQEAAAGAARSLGVPEGRFALVSHSLSFAYYALSQSRELWSKDVGLFEFAGKGLLYTHLEVSLKKHPAAVRISSADYSGDMELPEPADETRRDAAFAAVVEKVSADRQICAFYLLGEAFDSEENMSWMDRSLKTLCGRHRHVFMGQNLYGRGAAWNSYFLMEPSALPDVQILGGDISEYSLVLKTNWGAPAADLVLLPAGGTWYGSSGMCCVMTDDMEKLPVSIRDLSGKERGQALLPLDFLPARPQGCTKLRLCAKLTAAGRFQVSIEDLGFGSMFPASGQKKVCDFGPDGKTGPEDVTAAAAQEDTGEPFGAKEAAGTPVPEKEGRLLEAFEPCADAFTAPVSGVKIYSPEELCYYIAGNIYAITPEFFSGQFYDWLDEAAGTGELSRRMRQLADNGKGPSDMAGLLLRAVRYLDDKKTADLIRAIGRIEEETPLQRCKSMADSLCTYGRYMQALKQYHHGACLMTGDGKEGEDAAFCASFWNNMAVCLLHLHDLTSAADSMRRASEADPAGPYVRRYLYILRMGKMDRLIHDEAVSGRVTETDMQDIMREYDSAVEEYDRSERCADLKGKFLSRKEQDRSCIPCVKEFTDNLSSLFNG
;
A
#
# COMPACT_ATOMS: atom_id res chain seq x y z
N MET A 1 -7.39 -42.85 14.43
CA MET A 1 -6.77 -42.87 13.09
C MET A 1 -6.43 -41.41 12.82
N SER A 2 -5.14 -41.04 12.78
CA SER A 2 -4.76 -39.67 12.39
C SER A 2 -5.24 -39.45 10.97
N GLU A 3 -5.93 -38.33 10.72
CA GLU A 3 -6.30 -37.93 9.36
C GLU A 3 -5.01 -37.86 8.54
N MET A 4 -4.99 -38.53 7.40
CA MET A 4 -3.83 -38.54 6.52
C MET A 4 -3.71 -37.15 5.91
N GLU A 5 -2.69 -36.38 6.34
CA GLU A 5 -2.35 -35.06 5.82
C GLU A 5 -1.63 -35.18 4.48
N TYR A 6 -2.05 -34.41 3.49
CA TYR A 6 -1.39 -34.34 2.18
C TYR A 6 -0.46 -33.13 2.15
N ILE A 7 0.84 -33.36 2.30
CA ILE A 7 1.92 -32.37 2.21
C ILE A 7 2.64 -32.62 0.90
N ILE A 8 2.33 -31.82 -0.13
CA ILE A 8 2.65 -32.15 -1.51
C ILE A 8 3.75 -31.24 -2.04
N GLY A 9 4.77 -31.86 -2.66
CA GLY A 9 5.72 -31.23 -3.58
C GLY A 9 5.39 -31.64 -5.00
N PHE A 10 5.20 -30.67 -5.87
CA PHE A 10 4.82 -30.89 -7.25
C PHE A 10 5.86 -30.25 -8.17
N ASP A 11 6.63 -31.08 -8.87
CA ASP A 11 7.53 -30.63 -9.92
C ASP A 11 6.74 -30.45 -11.21
N LEU A 12 6.50 -29.20 -11.58
CA LEU A 12 5.73 -28.81 -12.74
C LEU A 12 6.70 -28.58 -13.92
N GLY A 13 7.06 -29.65 -14.59
CA GLY A 13 7.95 -29.62 -15.75
C GLY A 13 7.22 -29.21 -17.03
N GLU A 14 8.00 -28.89 -18.07
CA GLU A 14 7.45 -28.46 -19.37
C GLU A 14 6.75 -29.58 -20.12
N GLU A 15 7.30 -30.80 -20.10
CA GLU A 15 6.78 -31.97 -20.78
C GLU A 15 6.19 -32.98 -19.80
N PHE A 16 6.84 -33.19 -18.68
CA PHE A 16 6.41 -34.11 -17.63
C PHE A 16 6.47 -33.47 -16.29
N SER A 17 5.44 -33.70 -15.48
CA SER A 17 5.32 -33.28 -14.08
C SER A 17 5.48 -34.49 -13.16
N ARG A 18 6.02 -34.25 -11.93
CA ARG A 18 6.22 -35.31 -10.93
C ARG A 18 5.69 -34.87 -9.57
N ILE A 19 5.17 -35.83 -8.80
CA ILE A 19 4.54 -35.57 -7.51
C ILE A 19 5.30 -36.32 -6.41
N SER A 20 5.59 -35.63 -5.32
CA SER A 20 6.09 -36.21 -4.08
C SER A 20 5.17 -35.82 -2.92
N CYS A 21 4.97 -36.73 -1.97
CA CYS A 21 4.24 -36.46 -0.74
C CYS A 21 5.16 -36.66 0.46
N PHE A 22 5.15 -35.72 1.38
CA PHE A 22 5.93 -35.85 2.61
C PHE A 22 5.23 -36.79 3.60
N ASN A 23 5.91 -37.83 4.01
CA ASN A 23 5.40 -38.78 5.00
C ASN A 23 5.95 -38.41 6.39
N ARG A 24 5.08 -37.97 7.29
CA ARG A 24 5.45 -37.58 8.66
C ARG A 24 5.95 -38.74 9.51
N GLU A 25 5.48 -39.95 9.29
CA GLU A 25 5.94 -41.12 10.06
C GLU A 25 7.38 -41.50 9.71
N LYS A 26 7.74 -41.43 8.44
CA LYS A 26 9.08 -41.72 7.93
C LYS A 26 9.98 -40.49 7.91
N MET A 27 9.43 -39.30 8.19
CA MET A 27 10.14 -38.01 8.12
C MET A 27 10.93 -37.83 6.81
N GLN A 28 10.28 -38.20 5.67
CA GLN A 28 10.89 -38.08 4.35
C GLN A 28 9.84 -38.01 3.25
N PRO A 29 10.13 -37.31 2.13
CA PRO A 29 9.27 -37.33 0.95
C PRO A 29 9.38 -38.67 0.21
N GLY A 30 8.26 -39.13 -0.31
CA GLY A 30 8.15 -40.34 -1.14
C GLY A 30 7.17 -40.16 -2.27
N ALA A 31 7.06 -41.15 -3.14
CA ALA A 31 6.04 -41.18 -4.17
C ALA A 31 4.64 -41.24 -3.52
N LEU A 32 3.69 -40.50 -4.07
CA LEU A 32 2.29 -40.63 -3.67
C LEU A 32 1.74 -41.92 -4.31
N ALA A 33 1.01 -42.72 -3.53
CA ALA A 33 0.44 -43.97 -4.03
C ALA A 33 -0.45 -43.68 -5.24
N GLY A 34 -0.16 -44.39 -6.35
CA GLY A 34 -0.87 -44.20 -7.63
C GLY A 34 -0.25 -43.12 -8.55
N SER A 35 0.82 -42.43 -8.14
CA SER A 35 1.58 -41.56 -9.05
C SER A 35 2.43 -42.40 -9.99
N GLU A 36 2.54 -41.97 -11.25
CA GLU A 36 3.35 -42.67 -12.26
C GLU A 36 4.84 -42.43 -12.00
N GLU A 37 5.66 -43.47 -11.96
CA GLU A 37 7.11 -43.37 -11.78
C GLU A 37 7.77 -42.58 -12.92
N GLU A 38 7.26 -42.74 -14.16
CA GLU A 38 7.77 -42.07 -15.34
C GLU A 38 7.38 -40.58 -15.43
N GLY A 39 6.49 -40.11 -14.56
CA GLY A 39 5.95 -38.74 -14.57
C GLY A 39 4.63 -38.63 -15.35
N ILE A 40 3.93 -37.56 -15.11
CA ILE A 40 2.64 -37.23 -15.70
C ILE A 40 2.89 -36.26 -16.86
N PRO A 41 2.47 -36.54 -18.10
CA PRO A 41 2.58 -35.55 -19.17
C PRO A 41 1.92 -34.22 -18.78
N THR A 42 2.63 -33.11 -18.97
CA THR A 42 2.10 -31.75 -18.65
C THR A 42 1.23 -31.30 -19.80
N ALA A 43 0.02 -31.89 -19.88
CA ALA A 43 -0.96 -31.66 -20.90
C ALA A 43 -2.38 -31.64 -20.34
N LEU A 44 -3.21 -30.76 -20.89
CA LEU A 44 -4.65 -30.65 -20.64
C LEU A 44 -5.43 -30.77 -21.92
N CYS A 45 -6.61 -31.41 -21.89
CA CYS A 45 -7.55 -31.41 -22.97
C CYS A 45 -8.92 -30.94 -22.48
N LEU A 46 -9.44 -29.89 -23.10
CA LEU A 46 -10.81 -29.43 -22.90
C LEU A 46 -11.71 -30.20 -23.89
N LEU A 47 -12.56 -31.05 -23.36
CA LEU A 47 -13.51 -31.81 -24.15
C LEU A 47 -14.67 -30.93 -24.64
N LEU A 48 -15.40 -31.43 -25.65
CA LEU A 48 -16.56 -30.73 -26.24
C LEU A 48 -17.71 -30.51 -25.24
N ASP A 49 -17.80 -31.32 -24.20
CA ASP A 49 -18.79 -31.21 -23.13
C ASP A 49 -18.38 -30.24 -22.02
N GLY A 50 -17.22 -29.59 -22.14
CA GLY A 50 -16.67 -28.64 -21.20
C GLY A 50 -15.88 -29.27 -20.03
N SER A 51 -15.73 -30.59 -20.01
CA SER A 51 -14.92 -31.27 -18.98
C SER A 51 -13.43 -31.24 -19.33
N TRP A 52 -12.55 -31.39 -18.32
CA TRP A 52 -11.11 -31.37 -18.48
C TRP A 52 -10.50 -32.74 -18.21
N LEU A 53 -9.54 -33.13 -19.06
CA LEU A 53 -8.65 -34.24 -18.83
C LEU A 53 -7.19 -33.77 -18.73
N ALA A 54 -6.35 -34.49 -17.96
CA ALA A 54 -4.94 -34.18 -17.79
C ALA A 54 -4.06 -35.40 -18.09
N GLY A 55 -2.76 -35.16 -18.33
CA GLY A 55 -1.78 -36.21 -18.50
C GLY A 55 -1.99 -37.06 -19.78
N ARG A 56 -1.84 -38.37 -19.63
CA ARG A 56 -1.99 -39.32 -20.75
C ARG A 56 -3.40 -39.32 -21.33
N ASP A 57 -4.43 -39.18 -20.50
CA ASP A 57 -5.83 -39.14 -20.96
C ASP A 57 -6.09 -37.88 -21.81
N ALA A 58 -5.47 -36.76 -21.50
CA ALA A 58 -5.56 -35.54 -22.30
C ALA A 58 -4.93 -35.75 -23.70
N LEU A 59 -3.77 -36.40 -23.77
CA LEU A 59 -3.08 -36.70 -25.02
C LEU A 59 -3.89 -37.68 -25.87
N SER A 60 -4.46 -38.72 -25.27
CA SER A 60 -5.31 -39.72 -25.95
C SER A 60 -6.57 -39.07 -26.53
N ALA A 61 -7.29 -38.29 -25.70
CA ALA A 61 -8.52 -37.61 -26.11
C ALA A 61 -8.27 -36.60 -27.26
N ALA A 62 -7.17 -35.88 -27.20
CA ALA A 62 -6.78 -34.97 -28.29
C ALA A 62 -6.40 -35.69 -29.55
N GLY A 63 -5.67 -36.84 -29.45
CA GLY A 63 -5.36 -37.70 -30.60
C GLY A 63 -6.59 -38.29 -31.28
N GLU A 64 -7.67 -38.50 -30.51
CA GLU A 64 -8.98 -38.95 -31.02
C GLU A 64 -9.87 -37.80 -31.52
N GLY A 65 -9.40 -36.55 -31.47
CA GLY A 65 -10.16 -35.39 -31.91
C GLY A 65 -11.33 -34.99 -30.99
N ARG A 66 -11.32 -35.41 -29.70
CA ARG A 66 -12.42 -35.19 -28.75
C ARG A 66 -12.38 -33.84 -28.04
N GLY A 67 -11.34 -33.03 -28.24
CA GLY A 67 -11.21 -31.76 -27.57
C GLY A 67 -10.01 -30.91 -27.99
N THR A 68 -9.83 -29.76 -27.32
CA THR A 68 -8.72 -28.85 -27.55
C THR A 68 -7.57 -29.16 -26.59
N LEU A 69 -6.37 -29.41 -27.16
CA LEU A 69 -5.17 -29.75 -26.39
C LEU A 69 -4.39 -28.50 -26.01
N TYR A 70 -4.01 -28.38 -24.71
CA TYR A 70 -3.10 -27.39 -24.16
C TYR A 70 -1.82 -28.10 -23.70
N ARG A 71 -0.71 -27.81 -24.38
CA ARG A 71 0.65 -28.22 -23.97
C ARG A 71 1.51 -26.98 -23.78
N ARG A 72 2.58 -27.06 -22.97
CA ARG A 72 3.49 -25.95 -22.72
C ARG A 72 2.78 -24.65 -22.33
N PHE A 73 1.61 -24.76 -21.70
CA PHE A 73 0.75 -23.62 -21.35
C PHE A 73 1.36 -22.65 -20.34
N MET A 74 2.51 -23.00 -19.74
CA MET A 74 3.30 -22.09 -18.91
C MET A 74 4.20 -21.14 -19.72
N GLN A 75 4.45 -21.45 -21.01
CA GLN A 75 5.37 -20.74 -21.87
C GLN A 75 4.69 -20.12 -23.07
N GLU A 76 3.69 -20.79 -23.58
CA GLU A 76 2.95 -20.35 -24.76
C GLU A 76 1.68 -19.61 -24.32
N LYS A 77 1.39 -18.50 -25.00
CA LYS A 77 0.17 -17.73 -24.74
C LYS A 77 -1.05 -18.53 -25.19
N ALA A 78 -1.81 -19.03 -24.23
CA ALA A 78 -3.07 -19.72 -24.49
C ALA A 78 -4.25 -18.73 -24.62
N ASP A 79 -5.36 -19.20 -25.17
CA ASP A 79 -6.63 -18.47 -25.26
C ASP A 79 -7.37 -18.40 -23.90
N ARG A 80 -6.81 -19.05 -22.86
CA ARG A 80 -7.35 -19.10 -21.50
C ARG A 80 -6.35 -18.57 -20.48
N PRO A 81 -6.85 -18.01 -19.34
CA PRO A 81 -5.99 -17.54 -18.27
C PRO A 81 -5.10 -18.66 -17.71
N LEU A 82 -3.82 -18.38 -17.49
CA LEU A 82 -2.85 -19.33 -16.92
C LEU A 82 -3.33 -19.92 -15.58
N GLN A 83 -3.97 -19.10 -14.74
CA GLN A 83 -4.53 -19.56 -13.46
C GLN A 83 -5.57 -20.66 -13.64
N GLU A 84 -6.44 -20.57 -14.65
CA GLU A 84 -7.47 -21.57 -14.95
C GLU A 84 -6.82 -22.88 -15.40
N LEU A 85 -5.85 -22.81 -16.32
CA LEU A 85 -5.14 -23.98 -16.82
C LEU A 85 -4.37 -24.70 -15.69
N LEU A 86 -3.67 -23.93 -14.85
CA LEU A 86 -2.99 -24.47 -13.67
C LEU A 86 -3.96 -25.13 -12.70
N TYR A 87 -5.08 -24.46 -12.39
CA TYR A 87 -6.11 -25.03 -11.52
C TYR A 87 -6.64 -26.36 -12.08
N CYS A 88 -7.00 -26.40 -13.36
CA CYS A 88 -7.51 -27.60 -13.99
C CYS A 88 -6.47 -28.72 -13.98
N PHE A 89 -5.21 -28.42 -14.32
CA PHE A 89 -4.14 -29.42 -14.33
C PHE A 89 -3.88 -29.99 -12.93
N LEU A 90 -3.70 -29.13 -11.93
CA LEU A 90 -3.48 -29.56 -10.55
C LEU A 90 -4.67 -30.31 -9.98
N LYS A 91 -5.89 -29.88 -10.28
CA LYS A 91 -7.11 -30.57 -9.85
C LYS A 91 -7.20 -31.97 -10.43
N GLN A 92 -7.05 -32.12 -11.75
CA GLN A 92 -7.17 -33.41 -12.44
C GLN A 92 -6.05 -34.38 -12.03
N THR A 93 -4.87 -33.88 -11.69
CA THR A 93 -3.73 -34.73 -11.29
C THR A 93 -3.73 -35.05 -9.79
N LEU A 94 -4.12 -34.13 -8.90
CA LEU A 94 -4.05 -34.32 -7.47
C LEU A 94 -5.32 -34.94 -6.85
N GLN A 95 -6.51 -34.58 -7.37
CA GLN A 95 -7.77 -35.04 -6.79
C GLN A 95 -7.94 -36.57 -6.80
N PRO A 96 -7.58 -37.31 -7.89
CA PRO A 96 -7.61 -38.77 -7.87
C PRO A 96 -6.65 -39.38 -6.84
N LEU A 97 -5.48 -38.80 -6.64
CA LEU A 97 -4.45 -39.29 -5.74
C LEU A 97 -4.76 -39.00 -4.26
N THR A 98 -5.41 -37.88 -3.98
CA THR A 98 -5.81 -37.49 -2.61
C THR A 98 -7.19 -38.03 -2.21
N GLY A 99 -7.92 -38.63 -3.16
CA GLY A 99 -9.32 -39.05 -2.93
C GLY A 99 -10.25 -37.87 -2.64
N GLY A 100 -9.92 -36.67 -3.14
CA GLY A 100 -10.66 -35.43 -2.91
C GLY A 100 -10.49 -34.82 -1.51
N ARG A 101 -9.56 -35.33 -0.71
CA ARG A 101 -9.25 -34.75 0.62
C ARG A 101 -8.46 -33.45 0.48
N GLN A 102 -8.54 -32.64 1.52
CA GLN A 102 -7.85 -31.34 1.57
C GLN A 102 -6.32 -31.50 1.55
N ILE A 103 -5.67 -30.65 0.77
CA ILE A 103 -4.22 -30.52 0.73
C ILE A 103 -3.79 -29.59 1.86
N SER A 104 -2.94 -30.08 2.78
CA SER A 104 -2.50 -29.33 3.96
C SER A 104 -1.41 -28.29 3.62
N ALA A 105 -0.52 -28.63 2.67
CA ALA A 105 0.46 -27.69 2.10
C ALA A 105 0.86 -28.14 0.69
N LEU A 106 1.16 -27.18 -0.17
CA LEU A 106 1.54 -27.40 -1.56
C LEU A 106 2.71 -26.49 -1.96
N THR A 107 3.80 -27.09 -2.42
CA THR A 107 4.87 -26.36 -3.12
C THR A 107 4.97 -26.81 -4.54
N LEU A 108 4.84 -25.87 -5.48
CA LEU A 108 5.16 -26.09 -6.88
C LEU A 108 6.63 -25.76 -7.10
N THR A 109 7.34 -26.60 -7.85
CA THR A 109 8.69 -26.29 -8.30
C THR A 109 8.75 -26.29 -9.84
N VAL A 110 9.51 -25.34 -10.39
CA VAL A 110 9.61 -25.09 -11.83
C VAL A 110 11.04 -24.75 -12.23
N ALA A 111 11.39 -24.98 -13.49
CA ALA A 111 12.71 -24.63 -14.01
C ALA A 111 12.96 -23.10 -13.95
N ARG A 112 11.95 -22.31 -14.30
CA ARG A 112 12.00 -20.85 -14.30
C ARG A 112 10.75 -20.29 -13.62
N ALA A 113 10.94 -19.72 -12.44
CA ALA A 113 9.88 -19.02 -11.73
C ALA A 113 9.80 -17.55 -12.17
N GLY A 114 8.60 -16.99 -12.11
CA GLY A 114 8.35 -15.60 -12.44
C GLY A 114 7.08 -15.10 -11.76
N ARG A 115 6.87 -13.79 -11.74
CA ARG A 115 5.75 -13.17 -11.01
C ARG A 115 4.39 -13.58 -11.56
N GLU A 116 4.21 -13.59 -12.88
CA GLU A 116 2.95 -14.00 -13.50
C GLU A 116 2.59 -15.44 -13.13
N LEU A 117 3.58 -16.34 -13.21
CA LEU A 117 3.40 -17.75 -12.82
C LEU A 117 3.11 -17.87 -11.31
N GLN A 118 3.79 -17.08 -10.47
CA GLN A 118 3.54 -17.04 -9.02
C GLN A 118 2.09 -16.63 -8.71
N GLU A 119 1.61 -15.57 -9.35
CA GLU A 119 0.25 -15.06 -9.14
C GLU A 119 -0.81 -16.06 -9.59
N ALA A 120 -0.62 -16.64 -10.79
CA ALA A 120 -1.50 -17.67 -11.35
C ALA A 120 -1.52 -18.94 -10.49
N ALA A 121 -0.34 -19.41 -10.07
CA ALA A 121 -0.20 -20.60 -9.24
C ALA A 121 -0.78 -20.42 -7.84
N ALA A 122 -0.57 -19.25 -7.21
CA ALA A 122 -1.19 -18.92 -5.92
C ALA A 122 -2.72 -18.85 -6.02
N GLY A 123 -3.25 -18.29 -7.12
CA GLY A 123 -4.68 -18.28 -7.42
C GLY A 123 -5.26 -19.70 -7.59
N ALA A 124 -4.55 -20.55 -8.33
CA ALA A 124 -4.94 -21.96 -8.53
C ALA A 124 -4.92 -22.74 -7.20
N ALA A 125 -3.88 -22.57 -6.38
CA ALA A 125 -3.78 -23.22 -5.06
C ALA A 125 -4.92 -22.81 -4.12
N ARG A 126 -5.28 -21.52 -4.07
CA ARG A 126 -6.46 -21.04 -3.32
C ARG A 126 -7.75 -21.70 -3.81
N SER A 127 -7.92 -21.82 -5.12
CA SER A 127 -9.10 -22.48 -5.72
C SER A 127 -9.15 -23.98 -5.42
N LEU A 128 -8.00 -24.62 -5.14
CA LEU A 128 -7.90 -26.01 -4.68
C LEU A 128 -8.16 -26.17 -3.17
N GLY A 129 -8.35 -25.07 -2.44
CA GLY A 129 -8.57 -25.08 -1.00
C GLY A 129 -7.29 -25.23 -0.16
N VAL A 130 -6.11 -24.95 -0.73
CA VAL A 130 -4.86 -24.91 0.05
C VAL A 130 -4.92 -23.74 1.02
N PRO A 131 -4.67 -23.96 2.33
CA PRO A 131 -4.74 -22.89 3.33
C PRO A 131 -3.76 -21.75 3.06
N GLU A 132 -4.14 -20.55 3.48
CA GLU A 132 -3.27 -19.38 3.39
C GLU A 132 -1.94 -19.60 4.14
N GLY A 133 -0.84 -19.14 3.53
CA GLY A 133 0.51 -19.38 4.07
C GLY A 133 1.04 -20.81 3.90
N ARG A 134 0.28 -21.72 3.25
CA ARG A 134 0.67 -23.12 3.01
C ARG A 134 0.96 -23.42 1.53
N PHE A 135 1.11 -22.38 0.72
CA PHE A 135 1.48 -22.48 -0.69
C PHE A 135 2.80 -21.78 -0.95
N ALA A 136 3.67 -22.39 -1.78
CA ALA A 136 4.85 -21.74 -2.34
C ALA A 136 5.08 -22.15 -3.79
N LEU A 137 5.63 -21.23 -4.59
CA LEU A 137 6.28 -21.51 -5.87
C LEU A 137 7.78 -21.32 -5.68
N VAL A 138 8.60 -22.27 -6.11
CA VAL A 138 10.05 -22.22 -6.00
C VAL A 138 10.71 -22.64 -7.31
N SER A 139 11.93 -22.17 -7.58
CA SER A 139 12.71 -22.69 -8.70
C SER A 139 13.32 -24.07 -8.39
N HIS A 140 13.74 -24.80 -9.42
CA HIS A 140 14.46 -26.06 -9.28
C HIS A 140 15.72 -25.90 -8.40
N SER A 141 16.47 -24.81 -8.55
CA SER A 141 17.67 -24.54 -7.75
C SER A 141 17.35 -24.35 -6.27
N LEU A 142 16.26 -23.66 -5.93
CA LEU A 142 15.81 -23.49 -4.54
C LEU A 142 15.23 -24.80 -3.99
N SER A 143 14.48 -25.55 -4.80
CA SER A 143 14.01 -26.87 -4.41
C SER A 143 15.14 -27.84 -4.13
N PHE A 144 16.21 -27.81 -4.94
CA PHE A 144 17.44 -28.57 -4.69
C PHE A 144 18.07 -28.18 -3.34
N ALA A 145 18.14 -26.88 -3.01
CA ALA A 145 18.67 -26.43 -1.74
C ALA A 145 17.87 -27.02 -0.55
N TYR A 146 16.54 -26.97 -0.60
CA TYR A 146 15.69 -27.59 0.44
C TYR A 146 15.94 -29.09 0.55
N TYR A 147 16.08 -29.78 -0.58
CA TYR A 147 16.41 -31.21 -0.56
C TYR A 147 17.77 -31.50 0.06
N ALA A 148 18.81 -30.78 -0.35
CA ALA A 148 20.17 -30.98 0.15
C ALA A 148 20.28 -30.67 1.65
N LEU A 149 19.66 -29.60 2.11
CA LEU A 149 19.65 -29.17 3.52
C LEU A 149 18.84 -30.10 4.43
N SER A 150 17.91 -30.88 3.89
CA SER A 150 17.15 -31.88 4.62
C SER A 150 17.90 -33.19 4.85
N GLN A 151 19.03 -33.38 4.16
CA GLN A 151 19.87 -34.56 4.35
C GLN A 151 20.73 -34.45 5.61
N SER A 152 21.44 -35.56 5.94
CA SER A 152 22.37 -35.56 7.07
C SER A 152 23.42 -34.45 6.94
N ARG A 153 23.82 -33.83 8.07
CA ARG A 153 24.74 -32.69 8.11
C ARG A 153 26.08 -32.97 7.42
N GLU A 154 26.53 -34.22 7.36
CA GLU A 154 27.74 -34.62 6.70
C GLU A 154 27.74 -34.33 5.20
N LEU A 155 26.56 -34.47 4.54
CA LEU A 155 26.38 -34.29 3.10
C LEU A 155 26.37 -32.82 2.67
N TRP A 156 26.25 -31.87 3.60
CA TRP A 156 26.32 -30.46 3.35
C TRP A 156 27.18 -29.71 4.41
N SER A 157 28.18 -30.39 4.92
CA SER A 157 29.22 -29.80 5.78
C SER A 157 30.17 -28.88 5.03
N LYS A 158 30.20 -28.99 3.72
CA LYS A 158 30.93 -28.19 2.73
C LYS A 158 30.00 -27.95 1.55
N ASP A 159 30.52 -27.40 0.46
CA ASP A 159 29.76 -27.14 -0.75
C ASP A 159 29.11 -28.40 -1.33
N VAL A 160 27.97 -28.20 -2.01
CA VAL A 160 27.19 -29.25 -2.66
C VAL A 160 26.95 -28.86 -4.11
N GLY A 161 27.07 -29.81 -5.04
CA GLY A 161 26.81 -29.57 -6.48
C GLY A 161 25.72 -30.45 -7.03
N LEU A 162 24.98 -29.94 -7.99
CA LEU A 162 24.01 -30.69 -8.81
C LEU A 162 24.37 -30.51 -10.28
N PHE A 163 24.58 -31.61 -10.99
CA PHE A 163 24.63 -31.64 -12.44
C PHE A 163 23.30 -32.14 -13.01
N GLU A 164 22.75 -31.42 -13.94
CA GLU A 164 21.50 -31.76 -14.63
C GLU A 164 21.75 -31.80 -16.14
N PHE A 165 21.54 -32.97 -16.76
CA PHE A 165 21.43 -33.07 -18.22
C PHE A 165 19.99 -32.86 -18.65
N ALA A 166 19.71 -31.72 -19.30
CA ALA A 166 18.44 -31.38 -19.90
C ALA A 166 18.56 -31.37 -21.43
N GLY A 167 18.10 -32.42 -22.05
CA GLY A 167 18.30 -32.63 -23.49
C GLY A 167 19.79 -32.75 -23.86
N LYS A 168 20.32 -31.78 -24.64
CA LYS A 168 21.75 -31.73 -24.99
C LYS A 168 22.57 -30.82 -24.08
N GLY A 169 21.92 -30.13 -23.13
CA GLY A 169 22.55 -29.14 -22.25
C GLY A 169 23.01 -29.73 -20.91
N LEU A 170 24.06 -29.16 -20.32
CA LEU A 170 24.54 -29.47 -18.99
C LEU A 170 24.43 -28.23 -18.09
N LEU A 171 23.52 -28.28 -17.12
CA LEU A 171 23.38 -27.26 -16.11
C LEU A 171 24.08 -27.68 -14.82
N TYR A 172 24.71 -26.75 -14.13
CA TYR A 172 25.34 -26.97 -12.83
C TYR A 172 24.80 -26.00 -11.80
N THR A 173 24.20 -26.52 -10.72
CA THR A 173 23.78 -25.74 -9.58
C THR A 173 24.70 -25.99 -8.41
N HIS A 174 25.23 -24.91 -7.82
CA HIS A 174 26.18 -24.94 -6.72
C HIS A 174 25.55 -24.34 -5.45
N LEU A 175 25.69 -25.05 -4.34
CA LEU A 175 25.38 -24.56 -3.01
C LEU A 175 26.71 -24.32 -2.27
N GLU A 176 27.07 -23.04 -2.14
CA GLU A 176 28.22 -22.62 -1.33
C GLU A 176 27.82 -22.55 0.14
N VAL A 177 28.42 -23.40 0.98
CA VAL A 177 28.03 -23.56 2.39
C VAL A 177 29.02 -22.87 3.32
N SER A 178 28.57 -21.89 4.09
CA SER A 178 29.34 -21.18 5.10
C SER A 178 28.82 -21.45 6.51
N LEU A 179 29.42 -22.35 7.21
CA LEU A 179 29.09 -22.75 8.60
C LEU A 179 29.67 -21.83 9.67
N LYS A 180 30.55 -20.90 9.28
CA LYS A 180 31.20 -19.96 10.22
C LYS A 180 30.27 -18.81 10.65
N LYS A 181 29.17 -18.64 9.97
CA LYS A 181 28.15 -17.63 10.28
C LYS A 181 27.04 -18.23 11.14
N HIS A 182 26.35 -17.42 11.90
CA HIS A 182 25.18 -17.79 12.67
C HIS A 182 24.06 -16.77 12.37
N PRO A 183 22.95 -17.20 11.71
CA PRO A 183 22.72 -18.53 11.13
C PRO A 183 23.76 -18.89 10.05
N ALA A 184 23.94 -20.20 9.79
CA ALA A 184 24.77 -20.65 8.67
C ALA A 184 24.23 -20.11 7.35
N ALA A 185 25.10 -19.79 6.41
CA ALA A 185 24.67 -19.24 5.11
C ALA A 185 24.89 -20.26 3.99
N VAL A 186 23.90 -20.42 3.12
CA VAL A 186 23.99 -21.26 1.93
C VAL A 186 23.64 -20.40 0.71
N ARG A 187 24.61 -20.17 -0.16
CA ARG A 187 24.44 -19.38 -1.38
C ARG A 187 24.23 -20.27 -2.59
N ILE A 188 23.14 -20.03 -3.31
CA ILE A 188 22.80 -20.73 -4.55
C ILE A 188 23.39 -19.96 -5.73
N SER A 189 24.07 -20.67 -6.63
CA SER A 189 24.46 -20.15 -7.93
C SER A 189 24.31 -21.24 -8.99
N SER A 190 24.01 -20.86 -10.23
CA SER A 190 23.88 -21.79 -11.36
C SER A 190 24.74 -21.33 -12.52
N ALA A 191 25.25 -22.29 -13.29
CA ALA A 191 26.05 -22.06 -14.47
C ALA A 191 25.65 -23.05 -15.57
N ASP A 192 25.68 -22.58 -16.82
CA ASP A 192 25.44 -23.41 -18.00
C ASP A 192 26.77 -23.87 -18.62
N TYR A 193 26.98 -25.15 -18.67
CA TYR A 193 28.15 -25.81 -19.25
C TYR A 193 27.79 -26.55 -20.56
N SER A 194 26.65 -26.25 -21.16
CA SER A 194 26.23 -26.91 -22.41
C SER A 194 27.24 -26.74 -23.53
N GLY A 195 27.87 -25.58 -23.66
CA GLY A 195 28.93 -25.33 -24.63
C GLY A 195 30.21 -26.17 -24.41
N ASP A 196 30.55 -26.49 -23.13
CA ASP A 196 31.67 -27.40 -22.81
C ASP A 196 31.39 -28.85 -23.20
N MET A 197 30.08 -29.18 -23.39
CA MET A 197 29.61 -30.52 -23.79
C MET A 197 29.31 -30.67 -25.30
N GLU A 198 29.36 -29.56 -26.07
CA GLU A 198 29.23 -29.60 -27.52
C GLU A 198 30.45 -30.27 -28.16
N LEU A 199 30.25 -31.50 -28.66
CA LEU A 199 31.29 -32.27 -29.31
C LEU A 199 31.07 -32.29 -30.82
N PRO A 200 32.14 -32.17 -31.64
CA PRO A 200 32.00 -32.35 -33.11
C PRO A 200 31.61 -33.77 -33.43
N GLU A 201 30.62 -33.92 -34.32
CA GLU A 201 30.15 -35.23 -34.81
C GLU A 201 31.23 -35.97 -35.61
N PRO A 202 31.36 -37.31 -35.49
CA PRO A 202 30.62 -38.16 -34.53
C PRO A 202 31.19 -38.08 -33.12
N ALA A 203 30.33 -37.71 -32.15
CA ALA A 203 30.69 -37.73 -30.75
C ALA A 203 30.72 -39.18 -30.24
N ASP A 204 31.88 -39.63 -29.77
CA ASP A 204 32.01 -40.93 -29.07
C ASP A 204 31.87 -40.74 -27.54
N GLU A 205 31.47 -41.82 -26.89
CA GLU A 205 31.28 -41.84 -25.43
C GLU A 205 32.54 -41.43 -24.67
N THR A 206 33.73 -41.80 -25.18
CA THR A 206 35.02 -41.47 -24.53
C THR A 206 35.28 -39.98 -24.53
N ARG A 207 34.95 -39.26 -25.58
CA ARG A 207 35.08 -37.82 -25.66
C ARG A 207 34.06 -37.12 -24.75
N ARG A 208 32.82 -37.64 -24.72
CA ARG A 208 31.76 -37.16 -23.83
C ARG A 208 32.19 -37.29 -22.37
N ASP A 209 32.72 -38.44 -21.96
CA ASP A 209 33.26 -38.70 -20.62
C ASP A 209 34.42 -37.77 -20.29
N ALA A 210 35.34 -37.54 -21.23
CA ALA A 210 36.46 -36.64 -21.02
C ALA A 210 36.02 -35.18 -20.85
N ALA A 211 35.03 -34.73 -21.65
CA ALA A 211 34.47 -33.39 -21.57
C ALA A 211 33.75 -33.17 -20.21
N PHE A 212 32.93 -34.13 -19.78
CA PHE A 212 32.25 -34.05 -18.51
C PHE A 212 33.24 -34.11 -17.32
N ALA A 213 34.24 -34.95 -17.37
CA ALA A 213 35.31 -34.99 -16.37
C ALA A 213 36.05 -33.66 -16.25
N ALA A 214 36.32 -32.99 -17.37
CA ALA A 214 36.90 -31.63 -17.37
C ALA A 214 36.02 -30.59 -16.72
N VAL A 215 34.67 -30.63 -16.95
CA VAL A 215 33.73 -29.75 -16.26
C VAL A 215 33.77 -30.04 -14.75
N VAL A 216 33.74 -31.29 -14.31
CA VAL A 216 33.81 -31.66 -12.90
C VAL A 216 35.13 -31.16 -12.25
N GLU A 217 36.27 -31.29 -12.94
CA GLU A 217 37.53 -30.73 -12.49
C GLU A 217 37.44 -29.20 -12.35
N LYS A 218 36.93 -28.51 -13.34
CA LYS A 218 36.76 -27.05 -13.37
C LYS A 218 35.93 -26.52 -12.20
N VAL A 219 34.77 -27.14 -11.92
CA VAL A 219 33.89 -26.70 -10.80
C VAL A 219 34.46 -27.06 -9.42
N SER A 220 35.40 -28.04 -9.36
CA SER A 220 36.00 -28.54 -8.14
C SER A 220 37.37 -27.94 -7.83
N ALA A 221 37.99 -27.14 -8.72
CA ALA A 221 39.40 -26.73 -8.64
C ALA A 221 39.70 -26.00 -7.32
N ASP A 222 38.90 -24.99 -6.96
CA ASP A 222 39.12 -24.12 -5.79
C ASP A 222 38.03 -24.32 -4.70
N ARG A 223 37.29 -25.43 -4.76
CA ARG A 223 36.13 -25.66 -3.89
C ARG A 223 36.23 -26.99 -3.13
N GLN A 224 35.74 -26.98 -1.90
CA GLN A 224 35.61 -28.18 -1.08
C GLN A 224 34.19 -28.72 -1.17
N ILE A 225 33.90 -29.52 -2.18
CA ILE A 225 32.58 -30.11 -2.39
C ILE A 225 32.53 -31.46 -1.67
N CYS A 226 31.49 -31.69 -0.85
CA CYS A 226 31.28 -32.93 -0.13
C CYS A 226 30.30 -33.88 -0.82
N ALA A 227 29.36 -33.36 -1.60
CA ALA A 227 28.40 -34.18 -2.31
C ALA A 227 28.09 -33.64 -3.71
N PHE A 228 27.93 -34.55 -4.67
CA PHE A 228 27.35 -34.26 -5.97
C PHE A 228 26.03 -35.02 -6.16
N TYR A 229 25.11 -34.37 -6.78
CA TYR A 229 23.87 -34.97 -7.25
C TYR A 229 23.84 -34.94 -8.79
N LEU A 230 23.33 -36.01 -9.40
CA LEU A 230 23.24 -36.20 -10.83
C LEU A 230 21.77 -36.38 -11.21
N LEU A 231 21.27 -35.57 -12.13
CA LEU A 231 19.87 -35.56 -12.57
C LEU A 231 19.76 -35.47 -14.09
N GLY A 232 18.71 -36.03 -14.65
CA GLY A 232 18.41 -36.01 -16.08
C GLY A 232 18.66 -37.38 -16.77
N GLU A 233 18.20 -37.47 -18.03
CA GLU A 233 18.14 -38.74 -18.79
C GLU A 233 19.49 -39.46 -18.91
N ALA A 234 20.60 -38.70 -18.92
CA ALA A 234 21.95 -39.26 -18.99
C ALA A 234 22.38 -40.04 -17.74
N PHE A 235 21.63 -39.91 -16.63
CA PHE A 235 21.96 -40.45 -15.32
C PHE A 235 20.82 -41.29 -14.71
N ASP A 236 19.79 -41.63 -15.46
CA ASP A 236 18.58 -42.28 -14.93
C ASP A 236 18.68 -43.81 -14.83
N SER A 237 19.66 -44.42 -15.49
CA SER A 237 19.91 -45.86 -15.42
C SER A 237 21.40 -46.18 -15.46
N GLU A 238 21.78 -47.40 -14.98
CA GLU A 238 23.16 -47.88 -15.09
C GLU A 238 23.60 -48.02 -16.57
N GLU A 239 22.69 -48.39 -17.47
CA GLU A 239 22.97 -48.47 -18.90
C GLU A 239 23.27 -47.09 -19.50
N ASN A 240 22.50 -46.08 -19.13
CA ASN A 240 22.71 -44.69 -19.58
C ASN A 240 23.99 -44.08 -19.03
N MET A 241 24.59 -44.66 -18.00
CA MET A 241 25.82 -44.18 -17.38
C MET A 241 27.05 -44.97 -17.83
N SER A 242 26.94 -45.96 -18.66
CA SER A 242 28.05 -46.81 -19.13
C SER A 242 29.21 -46.01 -19.74
N TRP A 243 28.96 -44.80 -20.20
CA TRP A 243 29.97 -43.90 -20.77
C TRP A 243 30.82 -43.15 -19.77
N MET A 244 30.52 -43.22 -18.42
CA MET A 244 31.05 -42.33 -17.37
C MET A 244 32.26 -42.86 -16.61
N ASP A 245 33.13 -43.59 -17.18
CA ASP A 245 34.27 -44.25 -16.47
C ASP A 245 35.25 -43.24 -15.83
N ARG A 246 35.64 -42.20 -16.56
CA ARG A 246 36.59 -41.16 -16.10
C ARG A 246 35.90 -40.12 -15.23
N SER A 247 34.76 -39.62 -15.64
CA SER A 247 33.99 -38.62 -14.92
C SER A 247 33.51 -39.14 -13.56
N LEU A 248 33.10 -40.43 -13.46
CA LEU A 248 32.70 -41.05 -12.21
C LEU A 248 33.89 -41.12 -11.20
N LYS A 249 35.08 -41.46 -11.68
CA LYS A 249 36.30 -41.41 -10.84
C LYS A 249 36.63 -40.00 -10.37
N THR A 250 36.44 -39.01 -11.22
CA THR A 250 36.64 -37.60 -10.89
C THR A 250 35.60 -37.11 -9.89
N LEU A 251 34.32 -37.44 -10.06
CA LEU A 251 33.21 -37.12 -9.15
C LEU A 251 33.47 -37.72 -7.75
N CYS A 252 33.74 -39.02 -7.66
CA CYS A 252 33.99 -39.72 -6.41
C CYS A 252 35.35 -39.38 -5.75
N GLY A 253 36.21 -38.63 -6.46
CA GLY A 253 37.52 -38.24 -5.94
C GLY A 253 37.44 -37.42 -4.66
N ARG A 254 38.49 -37.48 -3.79
CA ARG A 254 38.56 -36.74 -2.50
C ARG A 254 37.44 -37.11 -1.51
N HIS A 255 36.98 -38.36 -1.51
CA HIS A 255 35.93 -38.87 -0.61
C HIS A 255 34.59 -38.13 -0.71
N ARG A 256 34.20 -37.74 -1.90
CA ARG A 256 32.90 -37.11 -2.17
C ARG A 256 31.80 -38.18 -2.29
N HIS A 257 30.63 -37.82 -1.82
CA HIS A 257 29.44 -38.63 -2.06
C HIS A 257 28.82 -38.26 -3.41
N VAL A 258 28.39 -39.24 -4.18
CA VAL A 258 27.73 -39.03 -5.46
C VAL A 258 26.38 -39.74 -5.41
N PHE A 259 25.32 -38.98 -5.65
CA PHE A 259 23.96 -39.46 -5.62
C PHE A 259 23.32 -39.29 -7.00
N MET A 260 22.56 -40.28 -7.37
CA MET A 260 21.68 -40.22 -8.53
C MET A 260 20.26 -40.33 -8.03
N GLY A 261 19.35 -39.68 -8.68
CA GLY A 261 17.95 -39.80 -8.30
C GLY A 261 17.02 -39.04 -9.20
N GLN A 262 15.92 -39.70 -9.48
CA GLN A 262 14.81 -39.07 -10.15
C GLN A 262 13.95 -38.32 -9.14
N ASN A 263 13.19 -37.34 -9.58
CA ASN A 263 12.23 -36.57 -8.79
C ASN A 263 12.85 -35.79 -7.61
N LEU A 264 14.12 -35.39 -7.74
CA LEU A 264 14.82 -34.61 -6.70
C LEU A 264 14.09 -33.29 -6.42
N TYR A 265 13.64 -32.60 -7.47
CA TYR A 265 12.92 -31.33 -7.34
C TYR A 265 11.56 -31.49 -6.68
N GLY A 266 10.78 -32.51 -7.05
CA GLY A 266 9.52 -32.81 -6.38
C GLY A 266 9.69 -33.15 -4.89
N ARG A 267 10.79 -33.87 -4.55
CA ARG A 267 11.13 -34.17 -3.15
C ARG A 267 11.56 -32.92 -2.37
N GLY A 268 12.35 -32.03 -2.97
CA GLY A 268 12.73 -30.76 -2.38
C GLY A 268 11.53 -29.86 -2.15
N ALA A 269 10.60 -29.81 -3.11
CA ALA A 269 9.32 -29.11 -2.97
C ALA A 269 8.47 -29.69 -1.83
N ALA A 270 8.43 -31.02 -1.66
CA ALA A 270 7.71 -31.65 -0.56
C ALA A 270 8.35 -31.31 0.83
N TRP A 271 9.67 -31.21 0.90
CA TRP A 271 10.36 -30.69 2.07
C TRP A 271 9.97 -29.22 2.36
N ASN A 272 9.93 -28.36 1.34
CA ASN A 272 9.50 -26.99 1.53
C ASN A 272 8.03 -26.92 2.00
N SER A 273 7.14 -27.75 1.46
CA SER A 273 5.75 -27.84 1.97
C SER A 273 5.69 -28.22 3.44
N TYR A 274 6.56 -29.14 3.89
CA TYR A 274 6.68 -29.48 5.29
C TYR A 274 7.22 -28.32 6.13
N PHE A 275 8.22 -27.58 5.66
CA PHE A 275 8.74 -26.38 6.35
C PHE A 275 7.74 -25.24 6.43
N LEU A 276 6.82 -25.11 5.47
CA LEU A 276 5.70 -24.16 5.58
C LEU A 276 4.77 -24.51 6.75
N MET A 277 4.66 -25.79 7.10
CA MET A 277 3.85 -26.24 8.24
C MET A 277 4.61 -26.22 9.57
N GLU A 278 5.90 -26.56 9.52
CA GLU A 278 6.78 -26.66 10.67
C GLU A 278 8.09 -25.89 10.40
N PRO A 279 8.06 -24.54 10.50
CA PRO A 279 9.23 -23.71 10.18
C PRO A 279 10.47 -24.05 11.03
N SER A 280 10.28 -24.55 12.25
CA SER A 280 11.37 -24.99 13.14
C SER A 280 12.09 -26.24 12.67
N ALA A 281 11.54 -26.98 11.72
CA ALA A 281 12.18 -28.16 11.13
C ALA A 281 13.24 -27.80 10.07
N LEU A 282 13.17 -26.60 9.51
CA LEU A 282 14.22 -26.08 8.63
C LEU A 282 15.49 -25.87 9.48
N PRO A 283 16.67 -26.38 9.05
CA PRO A 283 17.92 -26.06 9.72
C PRO A 283 18.11 -24.55 9.88
N ASP A 284 18.81 -24.12 10.94
CA ASP A 284 19.16 -22.71 11.15
C ASP A 284 20.16 -22.21 10.09
N VAL A 285 19.63 -21.97 8.90
CA VAL A 285 20.37 -21.64 7.68
C VAL A 285 19.70 -20.49 6.95
N GLN A 286 20.48 -19.51 6.55
CA GLN A 286 20.08 -18.45 5.66
C GLN A 286 20.38 -18.81 4.21
N ILE A 287 19.36 -19.00 3.39
CA ILE A 287 19.51 -19.26 1.94
C ILE A 287 19.67 -17.91 1.22
N LEU A 288 20.67 -17.82 0.33
CA LEU A 288 21.07 -16.62 -0.40
C LEU A 288 21.22 -16.92 -1.89
N GLY A 289 21.15 -15.87 -2.71
CA GLY A 289 21.36 -15.98 -4.15
C GLY A 289 20.21 -16.67 -4.89
N GLY A 290 20.41 -16.96 -6.16
CA GLY A 290 19.34 -17.49 -7.01
C GLY A 290 18.15 -16.52 -7.07
N ASP A 291 16.99 -17.01 -6.63
CA ASP A 291 15.74 -16.23 -6.62
C ASP A 291 15.52 -15.40 -5.36
N ILE A 292 16.37 -15.54 -4.35
CA ILE A 292 16.19 -14.89 -3.05
C ILE A 292 16.70 -13.46 -3.09
N SER A 293 15.85 -12.52 -2.62
CA SER A 293 16.26 -11.14 -2.42
C SER A 293 17.11 -11.00 -1.16
N GLU A 294 18.33 -10.48 -1.33
CA GLU A 294 19.25 -10.23 -0.22
C GLU A 294 19.08 -8.84 0.42
N TYR A 295 18.11 -8.05 -0.06
CA TYR A 295 17.91 -6.66 0.36
C TYR A 295 16.50 -6.40 0.84
N SER A 296 16.39 -5.52 1.85
CA SER A 296 15.14 -4.96 2.34
C SER A 296 15.01 -3.49 1.96
N LEU A 297 13.78 -3.01 1.75
CA LEU A 297 13.45 -1.60 1.62
C LEU A 297 12.88 -1.09 2.94
N VAL A 298 13.47 -0.03 3.48
CA VAL A 298 13.14 0.52 4.78
C VAL A 298 12.92 2.02 4.68
N LEU A 299 11.81 2.48 5.24
CA LEU A 299 11.50 3.89 5.45
C LEU A 299 11.82 4.27 6.90
N LYS A 300 12.29 5.49 7.12
CA LYS A 300 12.47 6.04 8.48
C LYS A 300 11.31 6.97 8.81
N THR A 301 10.49 6.57 9.76
CA THR A 301 9.44 7.43 10.31
C THR A 301 10.03 8.33 11.38
N ASN A 302 9.65 9.63 11.37
CA ASN A 302 10.17 10.65 12.28
C ASN A 302 9.10 11.66 12.71
N TRP A 303 7.82 11.33 12.55
CA TRP A 303 6.69 12.16 12.89
C TRP A 303 5.92 11.58 14.07
N GLY A 304 5.70 12.40 15.11
CA GLY A 304 4.87 12.05 16.29
C GLY A 304 5.46 11.01 17.25
N ALA A 305 6.65 10.45 16.93
CA ALA A 305 7.37 9.46 17.74
C ALA A 305 8.88 9.55 17.49
N PRO A 306 9.73 8.94 18.30
CA PRO A 306 11.13 8.73 17.97
C PRO A 306 11.25 8.03 16.62
N ALA A 307 12.31 8.37 15.86
CA ALA A 307 12.56 7.77 14.56
C ALA A 307 12.57 6.24 14.65
N ALA A 308 11.78 5.59 13.80
CA ALA A 308 11.64 4.14 13.74
C ALA A 308 11.78 3.66 12.28
N ASP A 309 12.16 2.39 12.13
CA ASP A 309 12.26 1.76 10.84
C ASP A 309 10.91 1.11 10.47
N LEU A 310 10.36 1.50 9.33
CA LEU A 310 9.20 0.88 8.70
C LEU A 310 9.69 0.03 7.51
N VAL A 311 9.60 -1.29 7.63
CA VAL A 311 10.02 -2.20 6.57
C VAL A 311 8.93 -2.30 5.51
N LEU A 312 9.17 -1.68 4.35
CA LEU A 312 8.27 -1.74 3.20
C LEU A 312 8.37 -3.07 2.45
N LEU A 313 9.60 -3.61 2.32
CA LEU A 313 9.83 -4.90 1.69
C LEU A 313 10.92 -5.66 2.45
N PRO A 314 10.63 -6.80 3.07
CA PRO A 314 11.63 -7.58 3.79
C PRO A 314 12.57 -8.33 2.83
N ALA A 315 13.82 -8.53 3.27
CA ALA A 315 14.76 -9.43 2.61
C ALA A 315 14.43 -10.90 2.90
N GLY A 316 14.99 -11.83 2.12
CA GLY A 316 14.89 -13.27 2.33
C GLY A 316 13.73 -13.95 1.59
N GLY A 317 12.85 -13.20 0.96
CA GLY A 317 11.80 -13.74 0.08
C GLY A 317 12.27 -13.91 -1.36
N THR A 318 11.52 -14.70 -2.14
CA THR A 318 11.75 -14.82 -3.59
C THR A 318 11.37 -13.52 -4.31
N TRP A 319 12.15 -13.11 -5.31
CA TRP A 319 11.90 -11.86 -6.02
C TRP A 319 10.52 -11.83 -6.71
N TYR A 320 10.03 -12.96 -7.20
CA TYR A 320 8.72 -13.05 -7.84
C TYR A 320 7.55 -13.17 -6.86
N GLY A 321 7.79 -13.59 -5.63
CA GLY A 321 6.77 -13.70 -4.57
C GLY A 321 6.71 -12.51 -3.62
N SER A 322 7.80 -11.74 -3.52
CA SER A 322 7.89 -10.64 -2.57
C SER A 322 7.17 -9.38 -3.06
N SER A 323 6.30 -8.87 -2.22
CA SER A 323 5.66 -7.57 -2.35
C SER A 323 5.39 -6.99 -0.97
N GLY A 324 5.35 -5.67 -0.88
CA GLY A 324 5.01 -4.96 0.35
C GLY A 324 4.15 -3.75 0.04
N MET A 325 3.30 -3.39 0.98
CA MET A 325 2.44 -2.21 0.90
C MET A 325 2.40 -1.54 2.26
N CYS A 326 2.47 -0.23 2.27
CA CYS A 326 2.16 0.57 3.45
C CYS A 326 1.54 1.90 3.04
N CYS A 327 0.80 2.51 3.97
CA CYS A 327 0.36 3.89 3.87
C CYS A 327 1.25 4.77 4.75
N VAL A 328 1.57 5.95 4.24
CA VAL A 328 2.37 6.93 4.97
C VAL A 328 1.77 8.32 4.81
N MET A 329 1.91 9.14 5.88
CA MET A 329 1.71 10.59 5.82
C MET A 329 3.05 11.26 5.62
N THR A 330 3.11 12.24 4.73
CA THR A 330 4.31 13.04 4.49
C THR A 330 4.02 14.54 4.64
N ASP A 331 5.03 15.28 5.07
CA ASP A 331 4.96 16.73 5.28
C ASP A 331 6.30 17.39 4.95
N ASP A 332 6.26 18.50 4.21
CA ASP A 332 7.43 19.29 3.78
C ASP A 332 8.54 18.46 3.09
N MET A 333 8.14 17.48 2.25
CA MET A 333 9.05 16.53 1.61
C MET A 333 8.92 16.59 0.09
N GLU A 334 10.01 16.92 -0.62
CA GLU A 334 10.07 16.90 -2.09
C GLU A 334 10.41 15.52 -2.64
N LYS A 335 11.16 14.74 -1.86
CA LYS A 335 11.59 13.38 -2.21
C LYS A 335 11.47 12.49 -1.00
N LEU A 336 10.96 11.28 -1.19
CA LEU A 336 10.82 10.27 -0.16
C LEU A 336 12.08 9.39 -0.14
N PRO A 337 12.90 9.43 0.93
CA PRO A 337 14.08 8.59 1.05
C PRO A 337 13.69 7.15 1.45
N VAL A 338 14.16 6.17 0.67
CA VAL A 338 14.00 4.74 0.95
C VAL A 338 15.39 4.13 1.11
N SER A 339 15.72 3.67 2.31
CA SER A 339 16.99 2.99 2.60
C SER A 339 16.95 1.55 2.09
N ILE A 340 18.03 1.11 1.45
CA ILE A 340 18.22 -0.26 0.97
C ILE A 340 19.23 -0.92 1.90
N ARG A 341 18.82 -1.95 2.63
CA ARG A 341 19.65 -2.64 3.61
C ARG A 341 19.83 -4.10 3.25
N ASP A 342 21.03 -4.61 3.47
CA ASP A 342 21.29 -6.04 3.33
C ASP A 342 20.76 -6.84 4.52
N LEU A 343 20.89 -8.17 4.45
CA LEU A 343 20.47 -9.11 5.50
C LEU A 343 21.16 -8.90 6.86
N SER A 344 22.29 -8.19 6.90
CA SER A 344 22.96 -7.80 8.14
C SER A 344 22.40 -6.49 8.74
N GLY A 345 21.45 -5.85 8.06
CA GLY A 345 20.89 -4.55 8.42
C GLY A 345 21.77 -3.37 7.99
N LYS A 346 22.89 -3.62 7.30
CA LYS A 346 23.78 -2.56 6.81
C LYS A 346 23.17 -1.88 5.59
N GLU A 347 23.13 -0.55 5.61
CA GLU A 347 22.70 0.26 4.47
C GLU A 347 23.68 0.12 3.30
N ARG A 348 23.14 -0.20 2.12
CA ARG A 348 23.90 -0.38 0.87
C ARG A 348 23.67 0.75 -0.10
N GLY A 349 22.52 1.40 -0.02
CA GLY A 349 22.14 2.54 -0.84
C GLY A 349 20.88 3.20 -0.34
N GLN A 350 20.53 4.32 -0.93
CA GLN A 350 19.31 5.05 -0.67
C GLN A 350 18.69 5.50 -2.00
N ALA A 351 17.43 5.16 -2.22
CA ALA A 351 16.65 5.69 -3.33
C ALA A 351 15.89 6.94 -2.87
N LEU A 352 15.87 7.98 -3.71
CA LEU A 352 15.13 9.21 -3.46
C LEU A 352 13.93 9.26 -4.41
N LEU A 353 12.75 8.89 -3.92
CA LEU A 353 11.54 8.83 -4.73
C LEU A 353 10.93 10.23 -4.84
N PRO A 354 10.76 10.80 -6.07
CA PRO A 354 10.25 12.14 -6.25
C PRO A 354 8.76 12.25 -5.94
N LEU A 355 8.37 13.33 -5.25
CA LEU A 355 6.99 13.67 -4.87
C LEU A 355 6.46 14.91 -5.60
N ASP A 356 7.14 15.38 -6.63
CA ASP A 356 6.85 16.57 -7.42
C ASP A 356 5.49 16.54 -8.17
N PHE A 357 4.92 15.35 -8.31
CA PHE A 357 3.60 15.14 -8.95
C PHE A 357 2.41 15.39 -8.02
N LEU A 358 2.66 15.57 -6.72
CA LEU A 358 1.60 15.72 -5.73
C LEU A 358 1.03 17.13 -5.71
N PRO A 359 -0.29 17.31 -5.53
CA PRO A 359 -0.88 18.62 -5.36
C PRO A 359 -0.45 19.28 -4.03
N ALA A 360 -0.35 20.61 -4.03
CA ALA A 360 -0.09 21.35 -2.81
C ALA A 360 -1.27 21.18 -1.83
N ARG A 361 -0.97 20.83 -0.58
CA ARG A 361 -1.92 20.67 0.51
C ARG A 361 -1.40 21.34 1.79
N PRO A 362 -2.28 21.64 2.77
CA PRO A 362 -1.83 22.06 4.09
C PRO A 362 -0.91 21.02 4.73
N GLN A 363 -0.06 21.49 5.64
CA GLN A 363 0.86 20.61 6.37
C GLN A 363 0.13 19.45 7.03
N GLY A 364 0.68 18.25 6.87
CA GLY A 364 0.11 17.03 7.43
C GLY A 364 -1.08 16.43 6.66
N CYS A 365 -1.47 16.98 5.51
CA CYS A 365 -2.64 16.52 4.76
C CYS A 365 -2.29 15.73 3.49
N THR A 366 -1.09 15.16 3.40
CA THR A 366 -0.67 14.33 2.26
C THR A 366 -0.49 12.89 2.69
N LYS A 367 -1.38 12.01 2.25
CA LYS A 367 -1.34 10.56 2.49
C LYS A 367 -1.02 9.83 1.19
N LEU A 368 -0.07 8.90 1.27
CA LEU A 368 0.42 8.13 0.14
C LEU A 368 0.28 6.63 0.42
N ARG A 369 -0.06 5.87 -0.60
CA ARG A 369 0.10 4.41 -0.62
C ARG A 369 1.38 4.07 -1.37
N LEU A 370 2.23 3.30 -0.72
CA LEU A 370 3.46 2.77 -1.30
C LEU A 370 3.28 1.29 -1.53
N CYS A 371 3.47 0.83 -2.76
CA CYS A 371 3.50 -0.58 -3.08
C CYS A 371 4.87 -0.91 -3.66
N ALA A 372 5.62 -1.78 -3.00
CA ALA A 372 6.93 -2.23 -3.44
C ALA A 372 6.87 -3.67 -3.95
N LYS A 373 7.61 -3.95 -4.98
CA LYS A 373 7.86 -5.31 -5.49
C LYS A 373 9.24 -5.40 -6.11
N LEU A 374 9.72 -6.62 -6.30
CA LEU A 374 10.92 -6.90 -7.06
C LEU A 374 10.54 -7.22 -8.51
N THR A 375 11.28 -6.70 -9.48
CA THR A 375 11.15 -7.04 -10.91
C THR A 375 12.17 -8.08 -11.35
N ALA A 376 13.28 -8.17 -10.61
CA ALA A 376 14.29 -9.21 -10.71
C ALA A 376 15.04 -9.30 -9.38
N ALA A 377 15.90 -10.29 -9.18
CA ALA A 377 16.77 -10.35 -8.01
C ALA A 377 17.61 -9.07 -7.91
N GLY A 378 17.39 -8.27 -6.85
CA GLY A 378 18.06 -6.99 -6.63
C GLY A 378 17.54 -5.79 -7.44
N ARG A 379 16.42 -5.90 -8.17
CA ARG A 379 15.77 -4.76 -8.82
C ARG A 379 14.41 -4.47 -8.18
N PHE A 380 14.25 -3.25 -7.71
CA PHE A 380 13.05 -2.81 -6.99
C PHE A 380 12.19 -1.92 -7.86
N GLN A 381 10.89 -2.10 -7.75
CA GLN A 381 9.89 -1.20 -8.26
C GLN A 381 9.01 -0.73 -7.12
N VAL A 382 8.92 0.59 -6.93
CA VAL A 382 8.02 1.21 -5.94
C VAL A 382 7.03 2.09 -6.66
N SER A 383 5.75 1.85 -6.45
CA SER A 383 4.69 2.73 -6.91
C SER A 383 4.18 3.58 -5.74
N ILE A 384 4.02 4.86 -6.01
CA ILE A 384 3.52 5.87 -5.09
C ILE A 384 2.17 6.33 -5.63
N GLU A 385 1.14 6.25 -4.82
CA GLU A 385 -0.22 6.67 -5.16
C GLU A 385 -0.71 7.73 -4.17
N ASP A 386 -1.25 8.84 -4.69
CA ASP A 386 -1.86 9.86 -3.87
C ASP A 386 -3.25 9.43 -3.38
N LEU A 387 -3.39 9.20 -2.08
CA LEU A 387 -4.66 8.86 -1.45
C LEU A 387 -5.49 10.08 -1.03
N GLY A 388 -4.92 11.29 -1.15
CA GLY A 388 -5.56 12.48 -0.61
C GLY A 388 -5.64 12.47 0.92
N PHE A 389 -6.61 13.22 1.45
CA PHE A 389 -6.91 13.26 2.88
C PHE A 389 -8.42 13.34 3.08
N GLY A 390 -9.09 12.26 2.70
CA GLY A 390 -10.52 12.08 2.77
C GLY A 390 -11.32 13.09 1.95
N SER A 391 -12.50 13.45 2.46
CA SER A 391 -13.36 14.44 1.81
C SER A 391 -12.84 15.88 1.97
N MET A 392 -11.91 16.12 2.90
CA MET A 392 -11.34 17.45 3.14
C MET A 392 -10.32 17.83 2.05
N PHE A 393 -9.49 16.90 1.62
CA PHE A 393 -8.52 17.10 0.52
C PHE A 393 -8.51 15.85 -0.36
N PRO A 394 -9.37 15.80 -1.40
CA PRO A 394 -9.54 14.59 -2.22
C PRO A 394 -8.25 14.12 -2.90
N ALA A 395 -8.17 12.82 -3.16
CA ALA A 395 -7.10 12.22 -3.93
C ALA A 395 -7.02 12.83 -5.33
N SER A 396 -5.80 13.05 -5.85
CA SER A 396 -5.59 13.57 -7.20
C SER A 396 -5.74 12.48 -8.28
N GLY A 397 -5.72 11.21 -7.89
CA GLY A 397 -5.68 10.06 -8.80
C GLY A 397 -4.31 9.87 -9.48
N GLN A 398 -3.30 10.66 -9.09
CA GLN A 398 -1.96 10.56 -9.66
C GLN A 398 -1.18 9.42 -9.01
N LYS A 399 -0.39 8.75 -9.85
CA LYS A 399 0.47 7.64 -9.45
C LYS A 399 1.82 7.76 -10.15
N LYS A 400 2.90 7.50 -9.43
CA LYS A 400 4.26 7.47 -9.97
C LYS A 400 4.90 6.12 -9.66
N VAL A 401 5.65 5.57 -10.62
CA VAL A 401 6.38 4.31 -10.48
C VAL A 401 7.86 4.60 -10.63
N CYS A 402 8.69 4.07 -9.73
CA CYS A 402 10.13 4.25 -9.70
C CYS A 402 10.82 2.88 -9.67
N ASP A 403 11.80 2.68 -10.55
CA ASP A 403 12.61 1.47 -10.64
C ASP A 403 14.07 1.80 -10.28
N PHE A 404 14.68 1.01 -9.39
CA PHE A 404 16.05 1.25 -8.93
C PHE A 404 16.76 -0.04 -8.50
N GLY A 405 18.09 0.01 -8.45
CA GLY A 405 18.96 -1.08 -7.99
C GLY A 405 19.32 -0.99 -6.51
N PRO A 406 20.18 -1.91 -6.01
CA PRO A 406 20.62 -1.95 -4.60
C PRO A 406 21.47 -0.73 -4.19
N ASP A 407 22.02 0.01 -5.14
CA ASP A 407 22.74 1.26 -4.94
C ASP A 407 21.84 2.51 -4.89
N GLY A 408 20.52 2.31 -5.04
CA GLY A 408 19.52 3.37 -5.05
C GLY A 408 19.45 4.18 -6.35
N LYS A 409 20.23 3.82 -7.39
CA LYS A 409 20.22 4.53 -8.66
C LYS A 409 19.10 4.01 -9.55
N THR A 410 18.39 4.95 -10.18
CA THR A 410 17.41 4.66 -11.22
C THR A 410 18.10 4.06 -12.45
N GLY A 411 17.51 3.01 -13.01
CA GLY A 411 18.03 2.36 -14.21
C GLY A 411 17.75 3.20 -15.47
N PRO A 412 18.42 2.93 -16.62
CA PRO A 412 18.30 3.73 -17.85
C PRO A 412 16.91 3.63 -18.56
N GLU A 413 15.88 3.07 -17.97
CA GLU A 413 14.56 2.85 -18.60
C GLU A 413 13.43 3.74 -18.05
N ASP A 414 13.72 4.78 -17.27
CA ASP A 414 12.68 5.72 -16.78
C ASP A 414 12.20 6.75 -17.84
N VAL A 415 12.34 6.46 -19.13
CA VAL A 415 11.91 7.36 -20.21
C VAL A 415 10.90 6.66 -21.12
N THR A 416 9.74 6.22 -20.58
CA THR A 416 8.55 5.97 -21.43
C THR A 416 7.28 5.96 -20.61
N ALA A 417 6.77 7.09 -20.22
CA ALA A 417 5.34 7.35 -20.04
C ALA A 417 5.03 8.84 -19.95
N ALA A 418 5.52 9.63 -20.91
CA ALA A 418 4.94 10.91 -21.25
C ALA A 418 4.99 11.02 -22.78
N ALA A 419 3.93 10.52 -23.41
CA ALA A 419 3.74 10.68 -24.84
C ALA A 419 3.29 12.10 -25.15
N ALA A 420 4.02 12.70 -26.09
CA ALA A 420 3.62 13.76 -27.02
C ALA A 420 3.32 15.15 -26.43
N GLN A 421 4.39 15.96 -26.39
CA GLN A 421 4.34 17.25 -27.07
C GLN A 421 5.78 17.62 -27.42
N GLU A 422 6.04 17.70 -28.73
CA GLU A 422 7.25 18.24 -29.31
C GLU A 422 7.31 19.74 -29.00
N ASP A 423 8.42 20.20 -28.42
CA ASP A 423 8.86 21.57 -28.66
C ASP A 423 10.38 21.62 -28.74
N THR A 424 10.85 22.17 -29.84
CA THR A 424 12.22 22.37 -30.23
C THR A 424 12.80 23.60 -29.53
N GLY A 425 13.86 23.44 -28.74
CA GLY A 425 14.58 24.56 -28.14
C GLY A 425 15.99 24.19 -27.69
N GLU A 426 17.01 24.82 -28.29
CA GLU A 426 18.43 24.60 -28.12
C GLU A 426 19.01 24.81 -26.71
N PRO A 427 20.18 24.26 -26.40
CA PRO A 427 20.72 24.23 -25.05
C PRO A 427 21.49 25.48 -24.69
N PHE A 428 21.12 26.13 -23.61
CA PHE A 428 21.95 27.14 -22.96
C PHE A 428 22.69 26.51 -21.75
N GLY A 429 24.03 26.59 -21.80
CA GLY A 429 24.87 26.14 -20.71
C GLY A 429 24.72 27.02 -19.46
N ALA A 430 24.59 26.41 -18.32
CA ALA A 430 24.65 27.04 -17.01
C ALA A 430 25.87 26.51 -16.23
N LYS A 431 26.76 27.44 -15.88
CA LYS A 431 27.88 27.24 -14.98
C LYS A 431 27.38 26.94 -13.57
N GLU A 432 27.93 25.91 -12.96
CA GLU A 432 27.77 25.64 -11.51
C GLU A 432 28.32 26.83 -10.70
N ALA A 433 27.42 27.45 -9.94
CA ALA A 433 27.79 28.31 -8.82
C ALA A 433 27.62 27.48 -7.52
N ALA A 434 28.74 27.26 -6.84
CA ALA A 434 28.76 26.66 -5.52
C ALA A 434 28.03 27.59 -4.52
N GLY A 435 26.76 27.25 -4.25
CA GLY A 435 25.96 27.84 -3.18
C GLY A 435 26.14 27.04 -1.90
N THR A 436 26.38 27.75 -0.81
CA THR A 436 26.36 27.23 0.56
C THR A 436 25.11 26.36 0.79
N PRO A 437 25.21 25.16 1.38
CA PRO A 437 24.04 24.33 1.62
C PRO A 437 23.11 25.03 2.62
N VAL A 438 21.93 25.45 2.16
CA VAL A 438 20.81 25.75 3.00
C VAL A 438 20.44 24.43 3.72
N PRO A 439 20.27 24.40 5.05
CA PRO A 439 19.86 23.18 5.72
C PRO A 439 18.53 22.74 5.12
N GLU A 440 18.52 21.60 4.44
CA GLU A 440 17.31 20.94 3.97
C GLU A 440 16.43 20.73 5.21
N LYS A 441 15.23 21.29 5.22
CA LYS A 441 14.22 20.94 6.23
C LYS A 441 14.02 19.43 6.11
N GLU A 442 14.40 18.69 7.14
CA GLU A 442 14.10 17.26 7.21
C GLU A 442 12.58 17.13 7.15
N GLY A 443 12.07 16.62 6.04
CA GLY A 443 10.66 16.32 5.88
C GLY A 443 10.22 15.29 6.92
N ARG A 444 8.92 15.27 7.26
CA ARG A 444 8.34 14.37 8.27
C ARG A 444 7.60 13.24 7.62
N LEU A 445 7.74 12.03 8.17
CA LEU A 445 7.08 10.81 7.72
C LEU A 445 6.44 10.08 8.91
N LEU A 446 5.16 9.72 8.76
CA LEU A 446 4.39 8.91 9.71
C LEU A 446 3.85 7.68 8.99
N GLU A 447 3.95 6.50 9.61
CA GLU A 447 3.17 5.34 9.18
C GLU A 447 1.68 5.63 9.40
N ALA A 448 0.86 5.39 8.38
CA ALA A 448 -0.55 5.77 8.35
C ALA A 448 -1.45 4.55 8.15
N PHE A 449 -2.70 4.68 8.63
CA PHE A 449 -3.73 3.67 8.40
C PHE A 449 -4.23 3.72 6.96
N GLU A 450 -4.60 2.56 6.41
CA GLU A 450 -5.31 2.47 5.14
C GLU A 450 -6.67 3.16 5.28
N PRO A 451 -7.09 4.01 4.32
CA PRO A 451 -8.43 4.59 4.37
C PRO A 451 -9.51 3.51 4.28
N CYS A 452 -10.54 3.61 5.14
CA CYS A 452 -11.69 2.70 5.10
C CYS A 452 -12.50 2.88 3.82
N ALA A 453 -13.19 1.83 3.38
CA ALA A 453 -14.16 1.90 2.29
C ALA A 453 -15.36 2.77 2.70
N ASP A 454 -15.85 2.59 3.93
CA ASP A 454 -16.96 3.34 4.51
C ASP A 454 -16.47 4.47 5.42
N ALA A 455 -17.06 5.66 5.26
CA ALA A 455 -16.68 6.83 6.02
C ALA A 455 -17.47 6.95 7.32
N PHE A 456 -16.81 7.34 8.41
CA PHE A 456 -17.49 7.94 9.54
C PHE A 456 -17.97 9.35 9.17
N THR A 457 -19.25 9.62 9.36
CA THR A 457 -19.82 10.96 9.14
C THR A 457 -19.93 11.69 10.46
N ALA A 458 -19.15 12.76 10.64
CA ALA A 458 -19.17 13.58 11.84
C ALA A 458 -20.57 14.17 12.08
N PRO A 459 -21.24 13.91 13.23
CA PRO A 459 -22.67 14.18 13.42
C PRO A 459 -23.05 15.66 13.22
N VAL A 460 -22.20 16.58 13.67
CA VAL A 460 -22.49 18.02 13.64
C VAL A 460 -22.20 18.64 12.28
N SER A 461 -21.03 18.35 11.70
CA SER A 461 -20.56 18.99 10.46
C SER A 461 -20.95 18.24 9.18
N GLY A 462 -21.26 16.94 9.28
CA GLY A 462 -21.48 16.07 8.12
C GLY A 462 -20.22 15.79 7.29
N VAL A 463 -19.03 16.09 7.82
CA VAL A 463 -17.76 15.78 7.20
C VAL A 463 -17.53 14.27 7.21
N LYS A 464 -17.15 13.71 6.08
CA LYS A 464 -16.82 12.28 5.93
C LYS A 464 -15.33 12.06 6.23
N ILE A 465 -15.04 11.14 7.11
CA ILE A 465 -13.73 10.79 7.64
C ILE A 465 -13.44 9.32 7.33
N TYR A 466 -12.34 9.02 6.68
CA TYR A 466 -12.00 7.69 6.19
C TYR A 466 -10.82 7.05 6.94
N SER A 467 -10.12 7.80 7.79
CA SER A 467 -8.99 7.26 8.55
C SER A 467 -8.79 7.94 9.90
N PRO A 468 -8.10 7.29 10.85
CA PRO A 468 -7.80 7.85 12.16
C PRO A 468 -7.02 9.18 12.13
N GLU A 469 -6.13 9.38 11.15
CA GLU A 469 -5.39 10.64 11.02
C GLU A 469 -6.30 11.79 10.58
N GLU A 470 -7.22 11.53 9.64
CA GLU A 470 -8.25 12.50 9.25
C GLU A 470 -9.13 12.88 10.43
N LEU A 471 -9.45 11.90 11.28
CA LEU A 471 -10.18 12.13 12.53
C LEU A 471 -9.41 13.03 13.49
N CYS A 472 -8.10 12.80 13.69
CA CYS A 472 -7.25 13.66 14.52
C CYS A 472 -7.17 15.09 13.98
N TYR A 473 -7.04 15.24 12.67
CA TYR A 473 -7.07 16.55 12.01
C TYR A 473 -8.43 17.25 12.20
N TYR A 474 -9.54 16.50 12.01
CA TYR A 474 -10.87 17.01 12.24
C TYR A 474 -11.08 17.49 13.67
N ILE A 475 -10.68 16.69 14.67
CA ILE A 475 -10.77 17.05 16.09
C ILE A 475 -9.97 18.34 16.36
N ALA A 476 -8.78 18.47 15.81
CA ALA A 476 -7.93 19.64 15.99
C ALA A 476 -8.57 20.94 15.48
N GLY A 477 -9.35 20.86 14.40
CA GLY A 477 -10.06 22.02 13.82
C GLY A 477 -11.47 22.25 14.36
N ASN A 478 -12.06 21.27 15.07
CA ASN A 478 -13.48 21.26 15.43
C ASN A 478 -13.74 20.85 16.88
N ILE A 479 -12.97 21.38 17.80
CA ILE A 479 -13.06 20.99 19.23
C ILE A 479 -14.47 21.10 19.80
N TYR A 480 -15.26 22.07 19.34
CA TYR A 480 -16.65 22.30 19.78
C TYR A 480 -17.66 21.27 19.23
N ALA A 481 -17.29 20.54 18.16
CA ALA A 481 -18.11 19.46 17.62
C ALA A 481 -17.87 18.12 18.33
N ILE A 482 -16.90 18.07 19.25
CA ILE A 482 -16.54 16.83 19.97
C ILE A 482 -17.39 16.75 21.24
N THR A 483 -18.62 16.30 21.06
CA THR A 483 -19.61 16.12 22.11
C THR A 483 -19.71 14.64 22.52
N PRO A 484 -20.39 14.29 23.63
CA PRO A 484 -20.62 12.87 23.97
C PRO A 484 -21.28 12.07 22.83
N GLU A 485 -22.18 12.69 22.06
CA GLU A 485 -22.88 12.06 20.95
C GLU A 485 -21.96 11.78 19.73
N PHE A 486 -20.81 12.44 19.66
CA PHE A 486 -19.78 12.18 18.66
C PHE A 486 -19.28 10.74 18.78
N PHE A 487 -19.10 10.24 20.01
CA PHE A 487 -18.62 8.90 20.32
C PHE A 487 -19.78 7.89 20.39
N SER A 488 -20.52 7.77 19.29
CA SER A 488 -21.68 6.88 19.16
C SER A 488 -21.26 5.42 18.85
N GLY A 489 -22.22 4.49 18.86
CA GLY A 489 -22.00 3.11 18.43
C GLY A 489 -21.40 3.03 17.02
N GLN A 490 -21.90 3.81 16.06
CA GLN A 490 -21.37 3.89 14.69
C GLN A 490 -19.93 4.37 14.64
N PHE A 491 -19.53 5.28 15.52
CA PHE A 491 -18.13 5.72 15.63
C PHE A 491 -17.22 4.55 16.03
N TYR A 492 -17.61 3.77 17.02
CA TYR A 492 -16.79 2.65 17.48
C TYR A 492 -16.68 1.54 16.45
N ASP A 493 -17.78 1.23 15.76
CA ASP A 493 -17.82 0.19 14.73
C ASP A 493 -16.92 0.60 13.53
N TRP A 494 -16.97 1.87 13.13
CA TRP A 494 -16.06 2.41 12.14
C TRP A 494 -14.61 2.41 12.61
N LEU A 495 -14.34 2.76 13.88
CA LEU A 495 -12.99 2.79 14.42
C LEU A 495 -12.36 1.38 14.49
N ASP A 496 -13.16 0.35 14.72
CA ASP A 496 -12.71 -1.06 14.67
C ASP A 496 -12.19 -1.42 13.29
N GLU A 497 -12.88 -1.01 12.23
CA GLU A 497 -12.44 -1.20 10.85
C GLU A 497 -11.21 -0.34 10.53
N ALA A 498 -11.26 0.95 10.86
CA ALA A 498 -10.23 1.93 10.53
C ALA A 498 -8.88 1.67 11.21
N ALA A 499 -8.89 1.18 12.44
CA ALA A 499 -7.68 0.87 13.21
C ALA A 499 -7.23 -0.60 13.08
N GLY A 500 -8.07 -1.46 12.51
CA GLY A 500 -7.76 -2.86 12.19
C GLY A 500 -7.54 -3.81 13.38
N THR A 501 -7.71 -3.35 14.63
CA THR A 501 -7.37 -4.14 15.82
C THR A 501 -8.49 -4.32 16.83
N GLY A 502 -9.54 -3.52 16.78
CA GLY A 502 -10.62 -3.50 17.77
C GLY A 502 -10.18 -3.18 19.22
N GLU A 503 -8.87 -2.98 19.46
CA GLU A 503 -8.37 -2.71 20.79
C GLU A 503 -8.63 -1.27 21.21
N LEU A 504 -8.41 -0.32 20.30
CA LEU A 504 -8.60 1.10 20.57
C LEU A 504 -10.06 1.41 20.86
N SER A 505 -11.00 0.92 20.07
CA SER A 505 -12.43 1.12 20.27
C SER A 505 -12.91 0.46 21.57
N ARG A 506 -12.40 -0.72 21.90
CA ARG A 506 -12.72 -1.40 23.18
C ARG A 506 -12.29 -0.56 24.39
N ARG A 507 -11.08 0.00 24.35
CA ARG A 507 -10.58 0.89 25.41
C ARG A 507 -11.39 2.16 25.49
N MET A 508 -11.81 2.72 24.37
CA MET A 508 -12.68 3.90 24.35
C MET A 508 -14.08 3.59 24.89
N ARG A 509 -14.69 2.44 24.54
CA ARG A 509 -15.98 1.99 25.12
C ARG A 509 -15.86 1.84 26.65
N GLN A 510 -14.76 1.30 27.16
CA GLN A 510 -14.52 1.19 28.60
C GLN A 510 -14.44 2.56 29.29
N LEU A 511 -13.84 3.58 28.65
CA LEU A 511 -13.85 4.93 29.19
C LEU A 511 -15.26 5.52 29.24
N ALA A 512 -16.07 5.32 28.19
CA ALA A 512 -17.45 5.76 28.14
C ALA A 512 -18.29 5.08 29.23
N ASP A 513 -18.16 3.77 29.42
CA ASP A 513 -18.86 2.99 30.45
C ASP A 513 -18.47 3.46 31.87
N ASN A 514 -17.24 3.97 32.05
CA ASN A 514 -16.76 4.55 33.29
C ASN A 514 -17.15 6.03 33.47
N GLY A 515 -18.03 6.56 32.61
CA GLY A 515 -18.51 7.94 32.68
C GLY A 515 -17.46 9.02 32.39
N LYS A 516 -16.42 8.67 31.61
CA LYS A 516 -15.39 9.60 31.15
C LYS A 516 -15.92 10.49 30.04
N GLY A 517 -15.49 11.77 30.05
CA GLY A 517 -15.94 12.78 29.11
C GLY A 517 -15.25 12.75 27.73
N PRO A 518 -15.71 13.60 26.78
CA PRO A 518 -15.12 13.73 25.44
C PRO A 518 -13.62 14.04 25.47
N SER A 519 -13.13 14.79 26.43
CA SER A 519 -11.70 15.12 26.58
C SER A 519 -10.82 13.88 26.82
N ASP A 520 -11.27 12.94 27.69
CA ASP A 520 -10.57 11.68 27.95
C ASP A 520 -10.57 10.77 26.71
N MET A 521 -11.71 10.70 26.02
CA MET A 521 -11.91 9.88 24.81
C MET A 521 -11.05 10.40 23.66
N ALA A 522 -11.11 11.71 23.38
CA ALA A 522 -10.27 12.34 22.37
C ALA A 522 -8.78 12.19 22.74
N GLY A 523 -8.44 12.30 24.02
CA GLY A 523 -7.07 12.14 24.51
C GLY A 523 -6.51 10.75 24.29
N LEU A 524 -7.30 9.69 24.47
CA LEU A 524 -6.89 8.31 24.16
C LEU A 524 -6.63 8.13 22.68
N LEU A 525 -7.55 8.61 21.83
CA LEU A 525 -7.47 8.52 20.37
C LEU A 525 -6.23 9.26 19.82
N LEU A 526 -6.07 10.54 20.18
CA LEU A 526 -4.97 11.38 19.70
C LEU A 526 -3.59 10.82 20.05
N ARG A 527 -3.46 10.23 21.26
CA ARG A 527 -2.21 9.58 21.69
C ARG A 527 -1.96 8.24 20.98
N ALA A 528 -3.00 7.51 20.65
CA ALA A 528 -2.88 6.22 19.94
C ALA A 528 -2.44 6.42 18.50
N VAL A 529 -3.03 7.38 17.78
CA VAL A 529 -2.76 7.65 16.36
C VAL A 529 -1.44 8.41 16.15
N ARG A 530 -1.01 9.22 17.11
CA ARG A 530 0.25 10.00 17.09
C ARG A 530 0.40 10.95 15.89
N TYR A 531 -0.72 11.35 15.31
CA TYR A 531 -0.73 12.30 14.20
C TYR A 531 -0.29 13.71 14.61
N LEU A 532 -0.62 14.12 15.84
CA LEU A 532 -0.20 15.39 16.45
C LEU A 532 0.96 15.17 17.42
N ASP A 533 1.81 16.16 17.57
CA ASP A 533 2.84 16.16 18.62
C ASP A 533 2.23 16.19 20.03
N ASP A 534 3.02 15.76 21.01
CA ASP A 534 2.57 15.64 22.41
C ASP A 534 2.07 16.97 22.99
N LYS A 535 2.68 18.09 22.59
CA LYS A 535 2.29 19.44 23.05
C LYS A 535 0.93 19.82 22.50
N LYS A 536 0.73 19.71 21.18
CA LYS A 536 -0.56 19.98 20.53
C LYS A 536 -1.65 19.06 21.05
N THR A 537 -1.34 17.79 21.24
CA THR A 537 -2.26 16.80 21.83
C THR A 537 -2.69 17.23 23.23
N ALA A 538 -1.75 17.62 24.11
CA ALA A 538 -2.08 18.08 25.46
C ALA A 538 -2.88 19.40 25.46
N ASP A 539 -2.56 20.31 24.54
CA ASP A 539 -3.29 21.59 24.41
C ASP A 539 -4.73 21.37 23.97
N LEU A 540 -4.96 20.44 23.00
CA LEU A 540 -6.30 20.07 22.53
C LEU A 540 -7.14 19.40 23.62
N ILE A 541 -6.56 18.45 24.35
CA ILE A 541 -7.27 17.77 25.46
C ILE A 541 -7.72 18.80 26.49
N ARG A 542 -6.85 19.77 26.86
CA ARG A 542 -7.22 20.86 27.78
C ARG A 542 -8.30 21.75 27.19
N ALA A 543 -8.24 22.06 25.90
CA ALA A 543 -9.24 22.89 25.24
C ALA A 543 -10.62 22.20 25.22
N ILE A 544 -10.69 20.89 24.88
CA ILE A 544 -11.94 20.12 24.92
C ILE A 544 -12.48 20.05 26.34
N GLY A 545 -11.63 19.84 27.37
CA GLY A 545 -12.05 19.83 28.76
C GLY A 545 -12.65 21.16 29.23
N ARG A 546 -12.13 22.32 28.74
CA ARG A 546 -12.72 23.62 29.03
C ARG A 546 -14.11 23.79 28.42
N ILE A 547 -14.33 23.24 27.21
CA ILE A 547 -15.65 23.29 26.54
C ILE A 547 -16.71 22.52 27.36
N GLU A 548 -16.31 21.48 28.07
CA GLU A 548 -17.20 20.73 28.95
C GLU A 548 -17.74 21.63 30.09
N GLU A 549 -16.99 22.66 30.46
CA GLU A 549 -17.36 23.64 31.53
C GLU A 549 -18.15 24.84 30.97
N GLU A 550 -18.22 25.05 29.62
CA GLU A 550 -18.93 26.18 29.00
C GLU A 550 -20.45 26.11 29.25
N THR A 551 -21.09 27.27 29.29
CA THR A 551 -22.55 27.38 29.35
C THR A 551 -23.18 26.84 28.07
N PRO A 552 -24.45 26.37 28.10
CA PRO A 552 -25.16 25.90 26.89
C PRO A 552 -25.16 26.95 25.77
N LEU A 553 -25.27 28.23 26.10
CA LEU A 553 -25.27 29.33 25.14
C LEU A 553 -23.90 29.51 24.49
N GLN A 554 -22.83 29.49 25.26
CA GLN A 554 -21.45 29.56 24.77
C GLN A 554 -21.15 28.40 23.82
N ARG A 555 -21.55 27.17 24.16
CA ARG A 555 -21.42 25.98 23.29
C ARG A 555 -22.18 26.13 21.99
N CYS A 556 -23.43 26.63 22.02
CA CYS A 556 -24.20 26.86 20.77
C CYS A 556 -23.50 27.84 19.84
N LYS A 557 -22.96 28.96 20.36
CA LYS A 557 -22.20 29.93 19.56
C LYS A 557 -20.95 29.31 18.97
N SER A 558 -20.12 28.69 19.78
CA SER A 558 -18.85 28.10 19.35
C SER A 558 -19.05 26.98 18.31
N MET A 559 -20.09 26.16 18.47
CA MET A 559 -20.47 25.15 17.50
C MET A 559 -20.94 25.76 16.17
N ALA A 560 -21.78 26.82 16.24
CA ALA A 560 -22.26 27.51 15.06
C ALA A 560 -21.12 28.19 14.29
N ASP A 561 -20.20 28.85 15.00
CA ASP A 561 -19.01 29.49 14.43
C ASP A 561 -18.13 28.45 13.69
N SER A 562 -17.92 27.29 14.30
CA SER A 562 -17.20 26.17 13.67
C SER A 562 -17.89 25.65 12.40
N LEU A 563 -19.21 25.49 12.42
CA LEU A 563 -19.99 25.07 11.25
C LEU A 563 -19.91 26.10 10.10
N CYS A 564 -19.91 27.40 10.40
CA CYS A 564 -19.71 28.46 9.42
C CYS A 564 -18.33 28.34 8.75
N THR A 565 -17.27 28.02 9.47
CA THR A 565 -15.92 27.82 8.94
C THR A 565 -15.88 26.71 7.87
N TYR A 566 -16.70 25.67 8.02
CA TYR A 566 -16.84 24.58 7.03
C TYR A 566 -17.93 24.85 5.97
N GLY A 567 -18.50 26.04 5.88
CA GLY A 567 -19.53 26.40 4.92
C GLY A 567 -20.88 25.70 5.15
N ARG A 568 -21.11 25.15 6.36
CA ARG A 568 -22.35 24.44 6.73
C ARG A 568 -23.40 25.43 7.31
N TYR A 569 -23.68 26.49 6.57
CA TYR A 569 -24.45 27.63 7.04
C TYR A 569 -25.86 27.27 7.53
N MET A 570 -26.59 26.34 6.89
CA MET A 570 -27.89 25.89 7.35
C MET A 570 -27.84 25.19 8.73
N GLN A 571 -26.79 24.42 8.97
CA GLN A 571 -26.60 23.74 10.25
C GLN A 571 -26.13 24.74 11.32
N ALA A 572 -25.24 25.67 10.96
CA ALA A 572 -24.83 26.76 11.82
C ALA A 572 -26.01 27.61 12.25
N LEU A 573 -26.91 27.97 11.32
CA LEU A 573 -28.09 28.74 11.59
C LEU A 573 -29.02 28.06 12.60
N LYS A 574 -29.17 26.72 12.55
CA LYS A 574 -29.92 25.96 13.56
C LYS A 574 -29.34 26.14 14.97
N GLN A 575 -28.00 26.10 15.08
CA GLN A 575 -27.33 26.29 16.36
C GLN A 575 -27.47 27.73 16.88
N TYR A 576 -27.35 28.75 15.98
CA TYR A 576 -27.62 30.13 16.37
C TYR A 576 -29.08 30.34 16.79
N HIS A 577 -30.04 29.74 16.11
CA HIS A 577 -31.45 29.82 16.55
C HIS A 577 -31.66 29.17 17.90
N HIS A 578 -31.05 28.01 18.15
CA HIS A 578 -31.11 27.39 19.47
C HIS A 578 -30.50 28.28 20.56
N GLY A 579 -29.31 28.85 20.30
CA GLY A 579 -28.67 29.82 21.17
C GLY A 579 -29.53 31.09 21.38
N ALA A 580 -30.16 31.61 20.33
CA ALA A 580 -31.06 32.77 20.43
C ALA A 580 -32.29 32.47 21.33
N CYS A 581 -32.82 31.24 21.31
CA CYS A 581 -33.86 30.82 22.25
C CYS A 581 -33.37 30.81 23.68
N LEU A 582 -32.12 30.39 23.94
CA LEU A 582 -31.52 30.43 25.28
C LEU A 582 -31.31 31.87 25.77
N MET A 583 -31.02 32.81 24.87
CA MET A 583 -30.86 34.24 25.22
C MET A 583 -32.20 34.93 25.64
N THR A 584 -33.35 34.39 25.19
CA THR A 584 -34.68 34.97 25.53
C THR A 584 -35.26 34.38 26.82
N GLY A 585 -34.64 33.28 27.38
CA GLY A 585 -34.99 32.65 28.63
C GLY A 585 -34.01 32.98 29.77
N ASP A 586 -34.05 32.16 30.82
CA ASP A 586 -33.15 32.30 32.00
C ASP A 586 -31.66 32.06 31.68
N GLY A 587 -31.33 31.68 30.46
CA GLY A 587 -29.95 31.37 30.01
C GLY A 587 -29.06 32.60 29.75
N LYS A 588 -29.55 33.82 29.92
CA LYS A 588 -28.82 35.07 29.71
C LYS A 588 -28.03 35.53 30.95
N GLU A 589 -28.26 34.91 32.07
CA GLU A 589 -27.55 35.27 33.32
C GLU A 589 -26.06 34.94 33.20
N GLY A 590 -25.24 35.98 33.15
CA GLY A 590 -23.78 35.90 33.19
C GLY A 590 -23.04 36.24 31.89
N GLU A 591 -23.72 36.46 30.76
CA GLU A 591 -23.05 36.85 29.52
C GLU A 591 -22.95 38.36 29.35
N ASP A 592 -21.77 38.84 28.91
CA ASP A 592 -21.53 40.27 28.71
C ASP A 592 -22.12 40.78 27.37
N ALA A 593 -22.22 42.13 27.27
CA ALA A 593 -22.74 42.79 26.08
C ALA A 593 -21.94 42.47 24.81
N ALA A 594 -20.61 42.32 24.95
CA ALA A 594 -19.72 41.99 23.83
C ALA A 594 -19.95 40.59 23.31
N PHE A 595 -20.18 39.61 24.18
CA PHE A 595 -20.55 38.24 23.77
C PHE A 595 -21.87 38.24 23.02
N CYS A 596 -22.91 38.91 23.53
CA CYS A 596 -24.22 39.01 22.89
C CYS A 596 -24.12 39.67 21.49
N ALA A 597 -23.37 40.77 21.38
CA ALA A 597 -23.15 41.45 20.10
C ALA A 597 -22.40 40.57 19.09
N SER A 598 -21.35 39.89 19.54
CA SER A 598 -20.60 38.93 18.71
C SER A 598 -21.47 37.75 18.24
N PHE A 599 -22.34 37.23 19.09
CA PHE A 599 -23.27 36.17 18.73
C PHE A 599 -24.19 36.59 17.57
N TRP A 600 -24.87 37.75 17.69
CA TRP A 600 -25.76 38.27 16.70
C TRP A 600 -25.05 38.67 15.39
N ASN A 601 -23.82 39.22 15.51
CA ASN A 601 -22.99 39.50 14.33
C ASN A 601 -22.65 38.23 13.56
N ASN A 602 -22.20 37.17 14.24
CA ASN A 602 -21.83 35.94 13.55
C ASN A 602 -23.05 35.24 12.93
N MET A 603 -24.21 35.28 13.56
CA MET A 603 -25.47 34.85 12.99
C MET A 603 -25.82 35.65 11.75
N ALA A 604 -25.66 37.00 11.75
CA ALA A 604 -25.89 37.84 10.58
C ALA A 604 -24.95 37.45 9.43
N VAL A 605 -23.66 37.22 9.67
CA VAL A 605 -22.71 36.75 8.66
C VAL A 605 -23.15 35.41 8.07
N CYS A 606 -23.60 34.47 8.90
CA CYS A 606 -24.16 33.20 8.42
C CYS A 606 -25.36 33.40 7.49
N LEU A 607 -26.27 34.30 7.84
CA LEU A 607 -27.44 34.63 7.03
C LEU A 607 -27.07 35.32 5.72
N LEU A 608 -26.02 36.14 5.70
CA LEU A 608 -25.47 36.72 4.47
C LEU A 608 -25.01 35.66 3.49
N HIS A 609 -24.30 34.63 3.99
CA HIS A 609 -23.93 33.47 3.15
C HIS A 609 -25.13 32.69 2.61
N LEU A 610 -26.26 32.73 3.30
CA LEU A 610 -27.54 32.15 2.83
C LEU A 610 -28.34 33.08 1.97
N HIS A 611 -27.87 34.32 1.69
CA HIS A 611 -28.51 35.36 0.95
C HIS A 611 -29.83 35.87 1.58
N ASP A 612 -30.02 35.65 2.89
CA ASP A 612 -31.16 36.19 3.64
C ASP A 612 -30.80 37.56 4.25
N LEU A 613 -30.85 38.59 3.42
CA LEU A 613 -30.49 39.95 3.79
C LEU A 613 -31.42 40.55 4.87
N THR A 614 -32.68 40.12 4.88
CA THR A 614 -33.66 40.64 5.85
C THR A 614 -33.40 40.15 7.25
N SER A 615 -33.19 38.83 7.41
CA SER A 615 -32.86 38.24 8.71
C SER A 615 -31.46 38.63 9.15
N ALA A 616 -30.52 38.81 8.19
CA ALA A 616 -29.17 39.31 8.49
C ALA A 616 -29.21 40.73 9.07
N ALA A 617 -30.04 41.62 8.48
CA ALA A 617 -30.26 42.99 8.99
C ALA A 617 -30.83 42.98 10.40
N ASP A 618 -31.86 42.17 10.70
CA ASP A 618 -32.42 42.07 12.05
C ASP A 618 -31.39 41.57 13.05
N SER A 619 -30.60 40.54 12.69
CA SER A 619 -29.52 40.01 13.56
C SER A 619 -28.47 41.09 13.81
N MET A 620 -28.02 41.81 12.79
CA MET A 620 -27.01 42.86 12.93
C MET A 620 -27.54 44.08 13.72
N ARG A 621 -28.83 44.39 13.59
CA ARG A 621 -29.49 45.41 14.44
C ARG A 621 -29.42 45.02 15.91
N ARG A 622 -29.71 43.74 16.26
CA ARG A 622 -29.58 43.22 17.62
C ARG A 622 -28.16 43.27 18.12
N ALA A 623 -27.16 43.00 17.26
CA ALA A 623 -25.76 43.17 17.59
C ALA A 623 -25.43 44.62 17.99
N SER A 624 -25.92 45.58 17.20
CA SER A 624 -25.72 47.01 17.46
C SER A 624 -26.46 47.52 18.69
N GLU A 625 -27.56 46.90 19.08
CA GLU A 625 -28.27 47.17 20.31
C GLU A 625 -27.56 46.62 21.56
N ALA A 626 -26.93 45.44 21.40
CA ALA A 626 -26.16 44.79 22.48
C ALA A 626 -24.86 45.57 22.81
N ASP A 627 -24.18 46.06 21.76
CA ASP A 627 -22.94 46.86 21.91
C ASP A 627 -22.99 48.07 20.95
N PRO A 628 -23.53 49.19 21.41
CA PRO A 628 -23.64 50.43 20.60
C PRO A 628 -22.27 51.08 20.29
N ALA A 629 -21.23 50.79 21.07
CA ALA A 629 -19.89 51.33 20.86
C ALA A 629 -19.08 50.53 19.84
N GLY A 630 -19.53 49.32 19.52
CA GLY A 630 -18.86 48.41 18.57
C GLY A 630 -19.09 48.77 17.11
N PRO A 631 -18.48 48.03 16.20
CA PRO A 631 -18.57 48.32 14.74
C PRO A 631 -19.90 47.92 14.11
N TYR A 632 -20.88 47.45 14.88
CA TYR A 632 -22.05 46.72 14.43
C TYR A 632 -23.07 47.65 13.76
N VAL A 633 -23.20 48.91 14.18
CA VAL A 633 -24.05 49.91 13.58
C VAL A 633 -23.66 50.15 12.11
N ARG A 634 -22.37 50.30 11.85
CA ARG A 634 -21.82 50.48 10.49
C ARG A 634 -22.09 49.25 9.59
N ARG A 635 -21.87 48.07 10.14
CA ARG A 635 -22.17 46.80 9.44
C ARG A 635 -23.64 46.64 9.15
N TYR A 636 -24.51 47.03 10.05
CA TYR A 636 -25.94 47.04 9.86
C TYR A 636 -26.37 47.94 8.67
N LEU A 637 -25.85 49.15 8.63
CA LEU A 637 -26.13 50.10 7.54
C LEU A 637 -25.61 49.56 6.19
N TYR A 638 -24.49 48.88 6.15
CA TYR A 638 -24.01 48.21 4.95
C TYR A 638 -24.97 47.11 4.44
N ILE A 639 -25.52 46.31 5.38
CA ILE A 639 -26.53 45.30 4.99
C ILE A 639 -27.79 45.95 4.46
N LEU A 640 -28.27 47.02 5.11
CA LEU A 640 -29.43 47.75 4.62
C LEU A 640 -29.19 48.32 3.22
N ARG A 641 -28.03 48.91 2.97
CA ARG A 641 -27.68 49.47 1.64
C ARG A 641 -27.57 48.36 0.60
N MET A 642 -26.93 47.24 0.94
CA MET A 642 -26.85 46.07 0.06
C MET A 642 -28.23 45.51 -0.28
N GLY A 643 -29.15 45.45 0.67
CA GLY A 643 -30.52 44.99 0.52
C GLY A 643 -31.48 46.02 -0.09
N LYS A 644 -31.00 47.23 -0.41
CA LYS A 644 -31.83 48.35 -0.90
C LYS A 644 -33.02 48.64 0.03
N MET A 645 -32.79 48.60 1.36
CA MET A 645 -33.79 48.77 2.40
C MET A 645 -33.90 50.24 2.80
N ASP A 646 -34.16 51.17 1.85
CA ASP A 646 -34.10 52.62 2.02
C ASP A 646 -35.03 53.12 3.12
N ARG A 647 -36.19 52.47 3.33
CA ARG A 647 -37.11 52.84 4.43
C ARG A 647 -36.46 52.62 5.81
N LEU A 648 -35.75 51.49 6.03
CA LEU A 648 -35.09 51.20 7.30
C LEU A 648 -33.89 52.11 7.52
N ILE A 649 -33.20 52.52 6.46
CA ILE A 649 -32.13 53.53 6.53
C ILE A 649 -32.69 54.85 6.99
N HIS A 650 -33.85 55.28 6.46
CA HIS A 650 -34.52 56.50 6.88
C HIS A 650 -35.01 56.44 8.32
N ASP A 651 -35.59 55.30 8.75
CA ASP A 651 -36.07 55.10 10.10
C ASP A 651 -34.88 55.19 11.13
N GLU A 652 -33.69 54.68 10.78
CA GLU A 652 -32.49 54.81 11.62
C GLU A 652 -31.98 56.25 11.72
N ALA A 653 -32.04 57.02 10.62
CA ALA A 653 -31.73 58.44 10.63
C ALA A 653 -32.68 59.25 11.58
N VAL A 654 -33.96 58.90 11.54
CA VAL A 654 -34.97 59.56 12.40
C VAL A 654 -34.83 59.15 13.87
N SER A 655 -34.36 57.89 14.13
CA SER A 655 -34.17 57.43 15.53
C SER A 655 -33.07 58.15 16.27
N GLY A 656 -32.17 58.86 15.59
CA GLY A 656 -31.07 59.61 16.20
C GLY A 656 -29.92 58.72 16.71
N ARG A 657 -29.92 57.44 16.39
CA ARG A 657 -28.81 56.51 16.76
C ARG A 657 -27.52 56.80 15.98
N VAL A 658 -27.65 57.32 14.78
CA VAL A 658 -26.55 57.72 13.89
C VAL A 658 -26.82 59.14 13.43
N THR A 659 -25.81 60.00 13.46
CA THR A 659 -25.95 61.35 12.93
C THR A 659 -26.12 61.28 11.41
N GLU A 660 -26.85 62.22 10.83
CA GLU A 660 -27.07 62.26 9.39
C GLU A 660 -25.76 62.36 8.61
N THR A 661 -24.74 63.05 9.20
CA THR A 661 -23.40 63.18 8.61
C THR A 661 -22.68 61.84 8.60
N ASP A 662 -22.65 61.11 9.73
CA ASP A 662 -21.98 59.81 9.85
C ASP A 662 -22.66 58.79 8.92
N MET A 663 -24.00 58.84 8.79
CA MET A 663 -24.73 57.96 7.87
C MET A 663 -24.34 58.22 6.44
N GLN A 664 -24.25 59.46 6.01
CA GLN A 664 -23.85 59.83 4.64
C GLN A 664 -22.39 59.40 4.36
N ASP A 665 -21.53 59.50 5.34
CA ASP A 665 -20.13 59.08 5.22
C ASP A 665 -20.02 57.56 5.12
N ILE A 666 -20.74 56.79 5.92
CA ILE A 666 -20.79 55.33 5.87
C ILE A 666 -21.35 54.82 4.51
N MET A 667 -22.42 55.51 4.01
CA MET A 667 -22.98 55.13 2.71
C MET A 667 -22.05 55.46 1.54
N ARG A 668 -21.32 56.58 1.58
CA ARG A 668 -20.30 56.93 0.58
C ARG A 668 -19.15 55.90 0.58
N GLU A 669 -18.71 55.50 1.76
CA GLU A 669 -17.66 54.51 1.92
C GLU A 669 -18.11 53.19 1.30
N TYR A 670 -19.35 52.71 1.59
CA TYR A 670 -19.89 51.49 0.98
C TYR A 670 -19.94 51.59 -0.55
N ASP A 671 -20.52 52.69 -1.10
CA ASP A 671 -20.64 52.88 -2.50
C ASP A 671 -19.26 52.96 -3.19
N SER A 672 -18.27 53.60 -2.57
CA SER A 672 -16.88 53.64 -3.05
C SER A 672 -16.23 52.26 -3.09
N ALA A 673 -16.43 51.46 -2.04
CA ALA A 673 -15.91 50.10 -1.98
C ALA A 673 -16.55 49.19 -3.05
N VAL A 674 -17.83 49.32 -3.31
CA VAL A 674 -18.53 48.60 -4.37
C VAL A 674 -18.00 49.00 -5.76
N GLU A 675 -17.80 50.32 -6.00
CA GLU A 675 -17.22 50.80 -7.28
C GLU A 675 -15.78 50.31 -7.49
N GLU A 676 -14.96 50.31 -6.45
CA GLU A 676 -13.57 49.77 -6.48
C GLU A 676 -13.60 48.28 -6.83
N TYR A 677 -14.44 47.49 -6.15
CA TYR A 677 -14.62 46.08 -6.45
C TYR A 677 -15.08 45.82 -7.90
N ASP A 678 -16.06 46.61 -8.38
CA ASP A 678 -16.59 46.51 -9.75
C ASP A 678 -15.52 46.79 -10.82
N ARG A 679 -14.51 47.60 -10.52
CA ARG A 679 -13.34 47.90 -11.38
C ARG A 679 -12.20 46.88 -11.25
N SER A 680 -12.26 45.99 -10.27
CA SER A 680 -11.18 45.00 -10.02
C SER A 680 -11.12 43.95 -11.13
N GLU A 681 -9.90 43.45 -11.44
CA GLU A 681 -9.71 42.34 -12.36
C GLU A 681 -10.48 41.09 -11.90
N ARG A 682 -10.63 40.93 -10.58
CA ARG A 682 -11.34 39.81 -9.97
C ARG A 682 -12.84 39.86 -10.30
N CYS A 683 -13.47 41.04 -10.27
CA CYS A 683 -14.84 41.19 -10.66
C CYS A 683 -15.02 40.99 -12.17
N ALA A 684 -14.08 41.47 -12.99
CA ALA A 684 -14.09 41.28 -14.43
C ALA A 684 -13.99 39.77 -14.80
N ASP A 685 -13.09 39.03 -14.14
CA ASP A 685 -12.95 37.57 -14.31
C ASP A 685 -14.24 36.82 -13.91
N LEU A 686 -14.82 37.14 -12.75
CA LEU A 686 -16.09 36.58 -12.31
C LEU A 686 -17.23 36.87 -13.32
N LYS A 687 -17.36 38.13 -13.76
CA LYS A 687 -18.33 38.51 -14.76
C LYS A 687 -18.10 37.77 -16.08
N GLY A 688 -16.86 37.63 -16.52
CA GLY A 688 -16.46 36.82 -17.69
C GLY A 688 -16.88 35.37 -17.58
N LYS A 689 -16.60 34.75 -16.47
CA LYS A 689 -16.99 33.34 -16.19
C LYS A 689 -18.50 33.15 -16.11
N PHE A 690 -19.27 34.15 -15.61
CA PHE A 690 -20.73 34.11 -15.61
C PHE A 690 -21.33 34.31 -17.00
N LEU A 691 -20.74 35.19 -17.83
CA LEU A 691 -21.24 35.49 -19.17
C LEU A 691 -20.87 34.42 -20.20
N SER A 692 -19.78 33.68 -19.99
CA SER A 692 -19.34 32.58 -20.86
C SER A 692 -20.15 31.29 -20.69
N ARG A 693 -21.24 31.30 -19.97
CA ARG A 693 -22.12 30.16 -19.71
C ARG A 693 -22.57 29.46 -20.99
N LYS A 694 -21.89 28.39 -21.38
CA LYS A 694 -22.50 27.28 -22.10
C LYS A 694 -22.99 26.27 -21.03
N GLU A 695 -24.18 25.78 -21.22
CA GLU A 695 -25.11 25.11 -20.29
C GLU A 695 -24.60 23.99 -19.36
N GLN A 696 -23.33 23.69 -19.26
CA GLN A 696 -22.81 22.57 -18.42
C GLN A 696 -21.51 22.87 -17.65
N ASP A 697 -21.05 24.11 -17.62
CA ASP A 697 -19.80 24.43 -16.97
C ASP A 697 -19.97 24.65 -15.45
N ARG A 698 -19.54 23.67 -14.64
CA ARG A 698 -19.49 23.73 -13.16
C ARG A 698 -18.43 24.70 -12.62
N SER A 699 -17.65 25.36 -13.47
CA SER A 699 -16.56 26.25 -13.08
C SER A 699 -17.02 27.48 -12.30
N CYS A 700 -18.29 27.84 -12.40
CA CYS A 700 -18.87 29.01 -11.70
C CYS A 700 -19.13 28.74 -10.18
N ILE A 701 -19.23 27.48 -9.74
CA ILE A 701 -19.49 27.15 -8.31
C ILE A 701 -18.40 27.65 -7.38
N PRO A 702 -17.07 27.40 -7.65
CA PRO A 702 -16.00 27.99 -6.88
C PRO A 702 -16.03 29.52 -6.86
N CYS A 703 -16.37 30.16 -7.99
CA CYS A 703 -16.44 31.61 -8.12
C CYS A 703 -17.57 32.23 -7.28
N VAL A 704 -18.72 31.56 -7.20
CA VAL A 704 -19.84 32.01 -6.31
C VAL A 704 -19.40 31.88 -4.85
N LYS A 705 -18.74 30.80 -4.48
CA LYS A 705 -18.21 30.64 -3.13
C LYS A 705 -17.17 31.70 -2.78
N GLU A 706 -16.25 31.97 -3.68
CA GLU A 706 -15.22 33.00 -3.51
C GLU A 706 -15.82 34.41 -3.36
N PHE A 707 -16.88 34.71 -4.12
CA PHE A 707 -17.62 35.99 -4.01
C PHE A 707 -18.31 36.14 -2.63
N THR A 708 -18.95 35.07 -2.14
CA THR A 708 -19.59 35.08 -0.82
C THR A 708 -18.57 35.15 0.32
N ASP A 709 -17.42 34.48 0.18
CA ASP A 709 -16.33 34.54 1.16
C ASP A 709 -15.71 35.94 1.23
N ASN A 710 -15.62 36.65 0.09
CA ASN A 710 -15.14 38.04 0.04
C ASN A 710 -16.12 39.04 0.66
N LEU A 711 -17.42 38.89 0.39
CA LEU A 711 -18.44 39.68 1.08
C LEU A 711 -18.33 39.49 2.60
N SER A 712 -18.09 38.25 3.07
CA SER A 712 -17.91 37.95 4.48
C SER A 712 -16.65 38.60 5.06
N SER A 713 -15.56 38.72 4.30
CA SER A 713 -14.31 39.35 4.76
C SER A 713 -14.47 40.85 5.03
N LEU A 714 -15.38 41.53 4.33
CA LEU A 714 -15.73 42.93 4.60
C LEU A 714 -16.42 43.13 5.97
N PHE A 715 -17.01 42.07 6.51
CA PHE A 715 -17.68 42.07 7.82
C PHE A 715 -16.85 41.48 8.96
N ASN A 716 -15.71 40.82 8.66
CA ASN A 716 -14.83 40.20 9.66
C ASN A 716 -13.53 40.99 9.92
N GLY A 717 -13.30 42.08 9.20
CA GLY A 717 -12.13 42.98 9.31
C GLY A 717 -12.18 43.99 10.47
#